data_2a82bb681b9dcbf09560138ccb70d98b
#
_entry.id   2a82bb681b9dcbf09560138ccb70d98b
#
_cell.length_a   1.000
_cell.length_b   1.000
_cell.length_c   1.000
_cell.angle_alpha   90.00
_cell.angle_beta   90.00
_cell.angle_gamma   90.00
#
_symmetry.space_group_name_H-M   'P 1'
#
loop_
_entity.id
_entity.type
_entity.pdbx_description
1 polymer ?
#
loop_
_entity_poly.entity_id
_entity_poly.type
_entity_poly.pdbx_seq_one_letter_code
_entity_poly.pdbx_strand_id
1 'polypeptide(L)'
;MNTITIKSNNKEEKKYFYSYKTNICMLLYEVEKNDKDAFIVGEKKKNQPTLYRDFPSIGSEKFHFPFFLDGFRFNPLETRNCLYLNGDSNEEAIENRNIIGESIKYSIYFTKYLIEQNLNKRYLLAQSKIPEPPQRYDSIAIKWFTELQKNWRTELVKLRLVKDRKGSTYNRLNSLKLPLFKEKFNIDFFNLFAKLNVTCENIPTDEEAKIWYNIVEEDPLKKVYGIEENTWNFKYAFTEIDLLKTIKEYGSIIKFAEIMNTDAETIISWLNELYTFLQKNDCMNYLFEYEIIPNKKGEFRKIDDLCRCDKEKNNLIPDIIEPIYNYIFGKEINEIYVHKDIIFNSYEKYFKKKNFKHILNEFSNYLKENNKIDSKIYLCKHLISIVREGEKLKRMFQITIETDRNFRYNQDEKLNYYQKYHSVWRDVEEFWFSFHSTFIESLKNIDNLRKVLGFSDSKEGRNQCINWLNEYLLFLKENSTIVERKKIFPNQLGIFENLINLRYDDSIPEILKDIYNKLQSTEDKPEEIRHILLLKEITSFKGYNKFTKEEIIGKIENLFNKSENSKLKVTISEEILSFIPNKNDEKFIEISKVLKEFISYYNQILGKNIILKETKAMTELNYGMFLNFILKDTLNNIESMSINEILLKKEYIPKIIKFSWVCQPNKYLKVLVDPTLYKIFINQSNKVTKFANINYAHYFPTDAPEIVQILELSELQPINLDFKQNILCKCFADEVKDYKYKFNQLKLEQICKNEIDYKLVEYYEQNKNGNLLEKKHESFRRVFFKLNEILKSSPYLKQRFPRLIRYRGAIALSFLDVSNDMEEFIEDIKRMVNYKLTD
;
A
#
# COMPACT_ATOMS: atom_id res chain seq x y z
N MET A 1 -9.77 -66.85 -49.73
CA MET A 1 -11.06 -66.16 -50.06
C MET A 1 -12.02 -67.21 -50.60
N ASN A 2 -13.23 -67.28 -50.10
CA ASN A 2 -14.23 -68.21 -50.53
C ASN A 2 -15.37 -67.47 -51.28
N THR A 3 -15.89 -68.08 -52.32
CA THR A 3 -17.02 -67.52 -53.09
C THR A 3 -18.24 -68.48 -52.94
N ILE A 4 -19.33 -67.90 -52.53
CA ILE A 4 -20.61 -68.66 -52.38
C ILE A 4 -21.55 -68.06 -53.40
N THR A 5 -22.09 -68.93 -54.27
CA THR A 5 -23.10 -68.60 -55.23
C THR A 5 -24.47 -68.99 -54.69
N ILE A 6 -25.30 -67.98 -54.42
CA ILE A 6 -26.73 -68.19 -54.01
C ILE A 6 -27.65 -68.11 -55.23
N LYS A 7 -28.34 -69.19 -55.43
CA LYS A 7 -29.33 -69.23 -56.49
C LYS A 7 -30.77 -69.10 -55.92
N SER A 8 -31.51 -68.10 -56.24
CA SER A 8 -32.86 -67.88 -55.73
C SER A 8 -33.73 -67.29 -56.91
N ASN A 9 -34.78 -67.91 -57.22
CA ASN A 9 -35.82 -67.40 -58.20
C ASN A 9 -35.19 -66.75 -59.42
N ASN A 10 -34.36 -67.49 -60.19
CA ASN A 10 -33.68 -67.07 -61.41
C ASN A 10 -32.66 -65.96 -61.29
N LYS A 11 -32.24 -65.62 -60.10
CA LYS A 11 -31.11 -64.70 -59.87
C LYS A 11 -29.95 -65.46 -59.18
N GLU A 12 -28.81 -65.38 -59.82
CA GLU A 12 -27.56 -65.81 -59.17
C GLU A 12 -26.88 -64.59 -58.52
N GLU A 13 -26.72 -64.64 -57.17
CA GLU A 13 -26.01 -63.66 -56.44
C GLU A 13 -24.69 -64.29 -55.95
N LYS A 14 -23.51 -63.71 -56.31
CA LYS A 14 -22.22 -64.14 -55.84
C LYS A 14 -21.82 -63.36 -54.62
N LYS A 15 -21.63 -64.06 -53.51
CA LYS A 15 -21.10 -63.49 -52.27
C LYS A 15 -19.69 -63.96 -52.06
N TYR A 16 -18.87 -63.02 -51.59
CA TYR A 16 -17.49 -63.26 -51.35
C TYR A 16 -17.22 -63.17 -49.86
N PHE A 17 -16.41 -64.18 -49.31
CA PHE A 17 -16.08 -64.23 -47.93
C PHE A 17 -14.58 -64.49 -47.73
N TYR A 18 -14.02 -63.85 -46.77
CA TYR A 18 -12.76 -64.32 -46.15
C TYR A 18 -13.15 -65.22 -44.96
N SER A 19 -12.45 -66.35 -44.79
CA SER A 19 -12.64 -67.26 -43.67
C SER A 19 -11.36 -67.49 -42.87
N TYR A 20 -11.50 -67.63 -41.53
CA TYR A 20 -10.45 -68.04 -40.66
C TYR A 20 -10.97 -69.19 -39.77
N LYS A 21 -10.43 -70.40 -40.01
CA LYS A 21 -10.84 -71.64 -39.30
C LYS A 21 -9.79 -72.04 -38.27
N THR A 22 -10.27 -72.35 -37.06
CA THR A 22 -9.51 -72.92 -36.00
C THR A 22 -10.09 -74.31 -35.62
N ASN A 23 -9.61 -74.88 -34.52
CA ASN A 23 -10.15 -76.15 -33.98
C ASN A 23 -11.46 -75.95 -33.20
N ILE A 24 -11.76 -74.73 -32.79
CA ILE A 24 -12.95 -74.42 -31.98
C ILE A 24 -14.04 -73.59 -32.69
N CYS A 25 -13.62 -72.84 -33.71
CA CYS A 25 -14.54 -71.93 -34.44
C CYS A 25 -14.10 -71.64 -35.86
N MET A 26 -15.02 -71.14 -36.64
CA MET A 26 -14.73 -70.47 -37.91
C MET A 26 -15.26 -69.02 -37.88
N LEU A 27 -14.37 -68.10 -38.21
CA LEU A 27 -14.74 -66.69 -38.44
C LEU A 27 -14.90 -66.42 -39.94
N LEU A 28 -15.98 -65.78 -40.29
CA LEU A 28 -16.29 -65.40 -41.71
C LEU A 28 -16.51 -63.90 -41.79
N TYR A 29 -15.97 -63.27 -42.84
CA TYR A 29 -16.18 -61.85 -43.09
C TYR A 29 -16.66 -61.68 -44.55
N GLU A 30 -17.86 -61.08 -44.74
CA GLU A 30 -18.39 -60.77 -46.07
C GLU A 30 -17.65 -59.60 -46.68
N VAL A 31 -17.28 -59.67 -47.91
CA VAL A 31 -16.69 -58.58 -48.68
C VAL A 31 -17.45 -58.40 -49.95
N GLU A 32 -17.56 -57.18 -50.40
CA GLU A 32 -18.24 -56.79 -51.60
C GLU A 32 -17.19 -56.38 -52.65
N LYS A 33 -17.51 -56.63 -53.89
CA LYS A 33 -16.71 -56.22 -55.05
C LYS A 33 -17.24 -54.88 -55.50
N ASN A 34 -16.42 -53.84 -55.57
CA ASN A 34 -16.82 -52.53 -56.11
C ASN A 34 -16.71 -52.54 -57.64
N ASP A 35 -17.14 -51.44 -58.24
CA ASP A 35 -17.11 -51.25 -59.66
C ASP A 35 -15.71 -51.28 -60.32
N LYS A 36 -14.63 -51.20 -59.47
CA LYS A 36 -13.22 -51.30 -59.89
C LYS A 36 -12.60 -52.65 -59.57
N ASP A 37 -13.41 -53.66 -59.40
CA ASP A 37 -13.05 -55.04 -59.08
C ASP A 37 -12.24 -55.18 -57.75
N ALA A 38 -12.15 -54.07 -56.92
CA ALA A 38 -11.52 -54.11 -55.65
C ALA A 38 -12.50 -54.59 -54.56
N PHE A 39 -11.99 -55.33 -53.58
CA PHE A 39 -12.83 -55.77 -52.46
C PHE A 39 -12.91 -54.71 -51.40
N ILE A 40 -14.11 -54.47 -50.90
CA ILE A 40 -14.41 -53.61 -49.76
C ILE A 40 -15.03 -54.44 -48.67
N VAL A 41 -14.85 -53.97 -47.41
CA VAL A 41 -15.54 -54.59 -46.27
C VAL A 41 -17.04 -54.49 -46.48
N GLY A 42 -17.75 -55.57 -46.47
CA GLY A 42 -19.22 -55.59 -46.68
C GLY A 42 -19.98 -55.15 -45.45
N GLU A 43 -21.07 -54.38 -45.67
CA GLU A 43 -21.96 -54.05 -44.56
C GLU A 43 -22.85 -55.21 -44.20
N LYS A 44 -22.95 -55.50 -42.90
CA LYS A 44 -23.79 -56.54 -42.39
C LYS A 44 -25.23 -56.11 -42.41
N LYS A 45 -26.10 -56.95 -42.98
CA LYS A 45 -27.54 -56.69 -42.99
C LYS A 45 -28.13 -56.79 -41.57
N LYS A 46 -29.04 -55.86 -41.20
CA LYS A 46 -29.64 -55.74 -39.85
C LYS A 46 -30.24 -57.02 -39.31
N ASN A 47 -30.82 -57.88 -40.16
CA ASN A 47 -31.54 -59.08 -39.79
C ASN A 47 -30.75 -60.37 -40.13
N GLN A 48 -29.44 -60.32 -40.20
CA GLN A 48 -28.62 -61.45 -40.51
C GLN A 48 -28.01 -62.07 -39.24
N PRO A 49 -28.31 -63.38 -38.94
CA PRO A 49 -27.70 -64.06 -37.79
C PRO A 49 -26.17 -64.00 -37.87
N THR A 50 -25.56 -63.91 -36.74
CA THR A 50 -24.08 -63.75 -36.59
C THR A 50 -23.41 -64.95 -35.92
N LEU A 51 -24.15 -65.69 -35.13
CA LEU A 51 -23.69 -66.90 -34.47
C LEU A 51 -24.29 -68.12 -35.16
N TYR A 52 -23.45 -69.09 -35.35
CA TYR A 52 -23.77 -70.34 -36.02
C TYR A 52 -23.23 -71.55 -35.17
N ARG A 53 -23.98 -72.64 -35.17
CA ARG A 53 -23.54 -73.99 -34.88
C ARG A 53 -24.29 -74.84 -35.88
N ASP A 54 -23.59 -75.30 -36.91
CA ASP A 54 -24.19 -76.00 -38.03
C ASP A 54 -25.34 -75.27 -38.77
N PHE A 55 -26.14 -74.52 -37.99
CA PHE A 55 -27.25 -73.67 -38.46
C PHE A 55 -27.20 -72.30 -37.79
N PRO A 56 -27.81 -71.27 -38.40
CA PRO A 56 -27.86 -69.93 -37.81
C PRO A 56 -28.68 -69.94 -36.52
N SER A 57 -28.15 -69.29 -35.45
CA SER A 57 -28.92 -69.03 -34.24
C SER A 57 -29.79 -67.82 -34.48
N ILE A 58 -31.12 -68.05 -34.62
CA ILE A 58 -32.12 -67.00 -34.87
C ILE A 58 -32.14 -66.12 -33.61
N GLY A 59 -32.10 -64.81 -33.80
CA GLY A 59 -31.97 -63.87 -32.71
C GLY A 59 -30.51 -63.39 -32.45
N SER A 60 -29.51 -64.07 -32.99
CA SER A 60 -28.13 -63.67 -32.93
C SER A 60 -27.77 -62.49 -33.86
N GLU A 61 -28.70 -62.07 -34.70
CA GLU A 61 -28.59 -60.83 -35.47
C GLU A 61 -28.39 -59.58 -34.57
N LYS A 62 -28.83 -59.67 -33.34
CA LYS A 62 -28.57 -58.66 -32.29
C LYS A 62 -27.18 -58.73 -31.67
N PHE A 63 -26.45 -59.83 -31.89
CA PHE A 63 -25.07 -59.96 -31.48
C PHE A 63 -24.17 -59.20 -32.44
N HIS A 64 -23.90 -57.94 -32.18
CA HIS A 64 -23.20 -57.02 -33.07
C HIS A 64 -21.68 -57.25 -32.97
N PHE A 65 -21.24 -58.25 -33.66
CA PHE A 65 -19.84 -58.54 -33.86
C PHE A 65 -19.56 -58.42 -35.37
N PRO A 66 -18.40 -57.92 -35.78
CA PRO A 66 -18.21 -57.65 -37.23
C PRO A 66 -18.06 -58.95 -38.05
N PHE A 67 -17.89 -60.10 -37.45
CA PHE A 67 -17.69 -61.38 -38.04
C PHE A 67 -18.92 -62.26 -37.86
N PHE A 68 -19.14 -63.17 -38.83
CA PHE A 68 -19.96 -64.35 -38.57
C PHE A 68 -19.11 -65.37 -37.81
N LEU A 69 -19.60 -65.84 -36.68
CA LEU A 69 -18.90 -66.78 -35.83
C LEU A 69 -19.65 -68.13 -35.79
N ASP A 70 -19.03 -69.12 -36.38
CA ASP A 70 -19.48 -70.51 -36.27
C ASP A 70 -18.66 -71.18 -35.16
N GLY A 71 -19.30 -71.44 -34.03
CA GLY A 71 -18.67 -72.15 -32.90
C GLY A 71 -19.08 -73.60 -32.94
N PHE A 72 -18.14 -74.49 -33.25
CA PHE A 72 -18.38 -75.91 -33.48
C PHE A 72 -19.01 -76.67 -32.28
N ARG A 73 -18.90 -76.11 -31.05
CA ARG A 73 -19.40 -76.67 -29.79
C ARG A 73 -20.34 -75.71 -29.06
N PHE A 74 -20.93 -74.74 -29.76
CA PHE A 74 -21.93 -73.93 -29.12
C PHE A 74 -23.13 -74.69 -28.59
N ASN A 75 -23.54 -74.33 -27.37
CA ASN A 75 -24.74 -74.84 -26.74
C ASN A 75 -25.87 -73.78 -26.88
N PRO A 76 -26.76 -73.88 -27.90
CA PRO A 76 -27.84 -73.00 -28.09
C PRO A 76 -28.93 -73.18 -27.04
N LEU A 77 -29.71 -72.15 -26.75
CA LEU A 77 -30.94 -72.32 -25.98
C LEU A 77 -31.89 -73.26 -26.68
N GLU A 78 -32.77 -73.89 -25.94
CA GLU A 78 -33.79 -74.81 -26.46
C GLU A 78 -34.60 -74.21 -27.60
N THR A 79 -34.91 -72.89 -27.45
CA THR A 79 -35.60 -72.09 -28.46
C THR A 79 -34.74 -71.75 -29.68
N ARG A 80 -33.45 -72.07 -29.66
CA ARG A 80 -32.42 -71.72 -30.68
C ARG A 80 -32.37 -70.26 -31.10
N ASN A 81 -32.86 -69.37 -30.21
CA ASN A 81 -32.86 -67.93 -30.43
C ASN A 81 -31.65 -67.21 -29.81
N CYS A 82 -30.80 -67.88 -29.07
CA CYS A 82 -29.54 -67.41 -28.52
C CYS A 82 -28.69 -68.58 -27.97
N LEU A 83 -27.57 -68.25 -27.37
CA LEU A 83 -26.71 -69.17 -26.60
C LEU A 83 -26.96 -69.06 -25.09
N TYR A 84 -26.68 -70.11 -24.33
CA TYR A 84 -26.60 -70.03 -22.90
C TYR A 84 -25.40 -69.17 -22.48
N LEU A 85 -25.61 -68.11 -21.74
CA LEU A 85 -24.57 -67.19 -21.30
C LEU A 85 -24.69 -66.80 -19.82
N ASN A 86 -25.85 -67.04 -19.18
CA ASN A 86 -26.11 -66.69 -17.79
C ASN A 86 -25.62 -67.76 -16.81
N GLY A 87 -25.24 -67.37 -15.60
CA GLY A 87 -24.86 -68.26 -14.51
C GLY A 87 -23.39 -68.69 -14.46
N ASP A 88 -22.87 -68.83 -13.26
CA ASP A 88 -21.48 -69.29 -13.00
C ASP A 88 -21.32 -70.79 -12.96
N SER A 89 -22.38 -71.50 -12.57
CA SER A 89 -22.41 -72.94 -12.41
C SER A 89 -23.03 -73.69 -13.62
N ASN A 90 -23.47 -72.96 -14.65
CA ASN A 90 -23.99 -73.60 -15.89
C ASN A 90 -22.83 -73.88 -16.84
N GLU A 91 -22.50 -75.20 -16.93
CA GLU A 91 -21.41 -75.70 -17.80
C GLU A 91 -21.53 -75.23 -19.24
N GLU A 92 -22.73 -75.26 -19.79
CA GLU A 92 -23.03 -74.84 -21.18
C GLU A 92 -22.76 -73.34 -21.37
N ALA A 93 -23.12 -72.53 -20.40
CA ALA A 93 -22.86 -71.09 -20.42
C ALA A 93 -21.36 -70.81 -20.27
N ILE A 94 -20.65 -71.49 -19.47
CA ILE A 94 -19.19 -71.39 -19.30
C ILE A 94 -18.49 -71.80 -20.60
N GLU A 95 -18.91 -72.94 -21.22
CA GLU A 95 -18.35 -73.37 -22.49
C GLU A 95 -18.58 -72.33 -23.63
N ASN A 96 -19.79 -71.81 -23.72
CA ASN A 96 -20.12 -70.79 -24.69
C ASN A 96 -19.32 -69.53 -24.52
N ARG A 97 -19.19 -69.03 -23.27
CA ARG A 97 -18.35 -67.86 -22.96
C ARG A 97 -16.87 -68.08 -23.29
N ASN A 98 -16.35 -69.30 -23.07
CA ASN A 98 -14.97 -69.67 -23.39
C ASN A 98 -14.77 -69.70 -24.91
N ILE A 99 -15.70 -70.32 -25.67
CA ILE A 99 -15.61 -70.36 -27.14
C ILE A 99 -15.66 -68.93 -27.72
N ILE A 100 -16.56 -68.11 -27.26
CA ILE A 100 -16.64 -66.69 -27.73
C ILE A 100 -15.37 -65.97 -27.33
N GLY A 101 -14.87 -66.11 -26.08
CA GLY A 101 -13.66 -65.48 -25.60
C GLY A 101 -12.42 -65.82 -26.44
N GLU A 102 -12.23 -67.06 -26.73
CA GLU A 102 -11.15 -67.50 -27.63
C GLU A 102 -11.38 -67.00 -29.08
N SER A 103 -12.59 -67.09 -29.58
CA SER A 103 -12.94 -66.57 -30.95
C SER A 103 -12.63 -65.05 -31.08
N ILE A 104 -12.85 -64.26 -30.02
CA ILE A 104 -12.47 -62.85 -30.01
C ILE A 104 -10.96 -62.65 -30.12
N LYS A 105 -10.18 -63.48 -29.46
CA LYS A 105 -8.71 -63.44 -29.63
C LYS A 105 -8.31 -63.75 -31.08
N TYR A 106 -8.90 -64.79 -31.67
CA TYR A 106 -8.63 -65.10 -33.07
C TYR A 106 -9.14 -64.05 -34.03
N SER A 107 -10.21 -63.33 -33.71
CA SER A 107 -10.72 -62.22 -34.52
C SER A 107 -9.71 -61.08 -34.71
N ILE A 108 -8.86 -60.83 -33.73
CA ILE A 108 -7.78 -59.87 -33.85
C ILE A 108 -6.74 -60.28 -34.88
N TYR A 109 -6.32 -61.55 -34.86
CA TYR A 109 -5.43 -62.06 -35.90
C TYR A 109 -6.08 -62.02 -37.29
N PHE A 110 -7.35 -62.36 -37.36
CA PHE A 110 -8.11 -62.29 -38.61
C PHE A 110 -8.29 -60.86 -39.09
N THR A 111 -8.54 -59.91 -38.22
CA THR A 111 -8.60 -58.49 -38.55
C THR A 111 -7.25 -57.96 -39.10
N LYS A 112 -6.12 -58.36 -38.48
CA LYS A 112 -4.79 -58.03 -39.02
C LYS A 112 -4.62 -58.57 -40.44
N TYR A 113 -4.99 -59.85 -40.67
CA TYR A 113 -4.94 -60.42 -42.00
C TYR A 113 -5.84 -59.66 -43.03
N LEU A 114 -7.08 -59.27 -42.65
CA LEU A 114 -7.99 -58.52 -43.52
C LEU A 114 -7.45 -57.11 -43.85
N ILE A 115 -6.74 -56.49 -42.90
CA ILE A 115 -6.04 -55.23 -43.11
C ILE A 115 -4.96 -55.36 -44.18
N GLU A 116 -4.19 -56.47 -44.12
CA GLU A 116 -3.14 -56.76 -45.11
C GLU A 116 -3.67 -57.01 -46.50
N GLN A 117 -4.93 -57.44 -46.63
CA GLN A 117 -5.62 -57.59 -47.94
C GLN A 117 -6.01 -56.21 -48.53
N ASN A 118 -5.60 -55.10 -47.88
CA ASN A 118 -5.81 -53.75 -48.36
C ASN A 118 -7.28 -53.35 -48.60
N LEU A 119 -8.15 -53.86 -47.76
CA LEU A 119 -9.59 -53.58 -47.85
C LEU A 119 -9.89 -52.15 -47.48
N ASN A 120 -10.87 -51.55 -48.17
CA ASN A 120 -11.44 -50.21 -47.82
C ASN A 120 -12.59 -50.37 -46.82
N LYS A 121 -13.09 -49.25 -46.26
CA LYS A 121 -14.14 -49.20 -45.23
C LYS A 121 -13.80 -49.99 -43.97
N ARG A 122 -12.54 -49.94 -43.55
CA ARG A 122 -12.00 -50.69 -42.39
C ARG A 122 -12.67 -50.38 -41.05
N TYR A 123 -13.40 -49.26 -40.96
CA TYR A 123 -14.20 -48.89 -39.78
C TYR A 123 -15.24 -49.95 -39.46
N LEU A 124 -15.73 -50.68 -40.46
CA LEU A 124 -16.69 -51.78 -40.28
C LEU A 124 -16.13 -52.93 -39.46
N LEU A 125 -14.79 -53.13 -39.43
CA LEU A 125 -14.11 -54.14 -38.60
C LEU A 125 -14.08 -53.77 -37.11
N ALA A 126 -14.34 -52.50 -36.78
CA ALA A 126 -14.43 -52.00 -35.42
C ALA A 126 -15.88 -51.89 -34.90
N GLN A 127 -16.86 -52.08 -35.76
CA GLN A 127 -18.26 -52.06 -35.34
C GLN A 127 -18.58 -53.22 -34.43
N SER A 128 -18.82 -52.94 -33.20
CA SER A 128 -19.28 -53.92 -32.20
C SER A 128 -20.32 -53.25 -31.32
N LYS A 129 -21.40 -53.94 -31.15
CA LYS A 129 -22.45 -53.52 -30.22
C LYS A 129 -22.77 -54.64 -29.31
N ILE A 130 -23.15 -54.35 -28.08
CA ILE A 130 -23.68 -55.39 -27.18
C ILE A 130 -25.01 -55.85 -27.76
N PRO A 131 -25.24 -57.15 -27.90
CA PRO A 131 -26.51 -57.66 -28.28
C PRO A 131 -27.61 -57.26 -27.32
N GLU A 132 -28.74 -56.79 -27.83
CA GLU A 132 -29.94 -56.79 -27.04
C GLU A 132 -30.36 -58.24 -26.83
N PRO A 133 -30.33 -58.76 -25.58
CA PRO A 133 -30.63 -60.15 -25.36
C PRO A 133 -32.11 -60.42 -25.65
N PRO A 134 -32.45 -61.61 -26.25
CA PRO A 134 -33.82 -62.10 -26.27
C PRO A 134 -34.32 -62.48 -24.87
N GLN A 135 -33.38 -62.69 -23.92
CA GLN A 135 -33.55 -62.85 -22.48
C GLN A 135 -32.65 -61.87 -21.72
N ARG A 136 -33.07 -61.45 -20.54
CA ARG A 136 -32.28 -60.54 -19.73
C ARG A 136 -31.04 -61.26 -19.25
N TYR A 137 -29.85 -60.71 -19.61
CA TYR A 137 -28.60 -61.22 -19.10
C TYR A 137 -28.47 -60.95 -17.58
N ASP A 138 -27.89 -61.90 -16.84
CA ASP A 138 -27.53 -61.69 -15.43
C ASP A 138 -26.26 -60.84 -15.26
N SER A 139 -25.96 -60.45 -14.04
CA SER A 139 -24.80 -59.62 -13.74
C SER A 139 -23.45 -60.25 -14.15
N ILE A 140 -23.41 -61.58 -14.23
CA ILE A 140 -22.21 -62.34 -14.57
C ILE A 140 -21.97 -62.27 -16.08
N ALA A 141 -22.96 -62.53 -16.85
CA ALA A 141 -22.91 -62.41 -18.29
C ALA A 141 -22.59 -60.98 -18.73
N ILE A 142 -23.21 -59.98 -18.11
CA ILE A 142 -22.94 -58.56 -18.36
C ILE A 142 -21.48 -58.20 -18.05
N LYS A 143 -20.96 -58.62 -16.88
CA LYS A 143 -19.57 -58.35 -16.50
C LYS A 143 -18.60 -59.00 -17.46
N TRP A 144 -18.80 -60.28 -17.74
CA TRP A 144 -17.98 -61.03 -18.71
C TRP A 144 -17.96 -60.35 -20.05
N PHE A 145 -19.15 -59.98 -20.61
CA PHE A 145 -19.23 -59.35 -21.91
C PHE A 145 -18.54 -57.97 -21.91
N THR A 146 -18.68 -57.20 -20.86
CA THR A 146 -17.99 -55.90 -20.69
C THR A 146 -16.47 -56.07 -20.75
N GLU A 147 -15.94 -57.04 -20.01
CA GLU A 147 -14.49 -57.34 -20.01
C GLU A 147 -14.04 -57.85 -21.40
N LEU A 148 -14.83 -58.68 -22.05
CA LEU A 148 -14.54 -59.15 -23.41
C LEU A 148 -14.45 -57.99 -24.41
N GLN A 149 -15.37 -57.03 -24.36
CA GLN A 149 -15.38 -55.85 -25.21
C GLN A 149 -14.18 -54.94 -24.92
N LYS A 150 -13.86 -54.70 -23.64
CA LYS A 150 -12.67 -53.92 -23.25
C LYS A 150 -11.41 -54.56 -23.83
N ASN A 151 -11.24 -55.84 -23.64
CA ASN A 151 -10.07 -56.56 -24.14
C ASN A 151 -9.94 -56.53 -25.65
N TRP A 152 -11.04 -56.73 -26.34
CA TRP A 152 -11.07 -56.69 -27.78
C TRP A 152 -10.79 -55.29 -28.36
N ARG A 153 -11.40 -54.23 -27.79
CA ARG A 153 -11.18 -52.84 -28.12
C ARG A 153 -9.74 -52.40 -27.83
N THR A 154 -9.16 -52.88 -26.75
CA THR A 154 -7.74 -52.59 -26.39
C THR A 154 -6.78 -53.07 -27.48
N GLU A 155 -7.10 -54.18 -28.12
CA GLU A 155 -6.30 -54.66 -29.25
C GLU A 155 -6.62 -53.96 -30.55
N LEU A 156 -7.92 -53.66 -30.80
CA LEU A 156 -8.33 -52.94 -32.01
C LEU A 156 -7.71 -51.54 -32.12
N VAL A 157 -7.56 -50.80 -31.01
CA VAL A 157 -7.02 -49.42 -31.05
C VAL A 157 -5.61 -49.38 -31.58
N LYS A 158 -4.90 -50.51 -31.59
CA LYS A 158 -3.52 -50.61 -32.13
C LYS A 158 -3.51 -50.85 -33.63
N LEU A 159 -4.68 -51.11 -34.28
CA LEU A 159 -4.77 -51.49 -35.69
C LEU A 159 -5.00 -50.26 -36.60
N ARG A 160 -4.56 -50.36 -37.84
CA ARG A 160 -4.72 -49.31 -38.85
C ARG A 160 -6.10 -49.36 -39.51
N LEU A 161 -7.07 -48.74 -38.81
CA LEU A 161 -8.47 -48.81 -39.22
C LEU A 161 -9.01 -47.47 -39.70
N VAL A 162 -8.37 -46.35 -39.32
CA VAL A 162 -8.84 -44.99 -39.63
C VAL A 162 -8.23 -44.53 -40.96
N LYS A 163 -9.03 -44.29 -41.94
CA LYS A 163 -8.60 -43.73 -43.21
C LYS A 163 -8.31 -42.24 -43.02
N ASP A 164 -7.12 -41.81 -43.37
CA ASP A 164 -6.76 -40.41 -43.30
C ASP A 164 -7.61 -39.57 -44.30
N ARG A 165 -7.75 -38.29 -43.94
CA ARG A 165 -8.55 -37.39 -44.78
C ARG A 165 -8.02 -37.24 -46.21
N LYS A 166 -6.74 -37.41 -46.46
CA LYS A 166 -6.13 -37.41 -47.80
C LYS A 166 -6.54 -38.65 -48.59
N GLY A 167 -7.13 -39.62 -47.92
CA GLY A 167 -7.58 -40.86 -48.52
C GLY A 167 -6.45 -41.80 -48.95
N SER A 168 -5.19 -41.48 -48.61
CA SER A 168 -4.04 -42.19 -49.12
C SER A 168 -3.54 -43.27 -48.17
N THR A 169 -3.71 -43.12 -46.86
CA THR A 169 -3.19 -44.06 -45.85
C THR A 169 -4.25 -44.38 -44.80
N TYR A 170 -3.98 -45.49 -44.05
CA TYR A 170 -4.75 -45.82 -42.86
C TYR A 170 -3.88 -45.69 -41.61
N ASN A 171 -4.37 -44.98 -40.60
CA ASN A 171 -3.72 -44.76 -39.32
C ASN A 171 -4.26 -45.69 -38.23
N ARG A 172 -3.53 -45.83 -37.15
CA ARG A 172 -3.99 -46.61 -35.99
C ARG A 172 -5.17 -45.94 -35.35
N LEU A 173 -6.10 -46.79 -34.85
CA LEU A 173 -7.34 -46.27 -34.23
C LEU A 173 -7.06 -45.42 -32.99
N ASN A 174 -6.04 -45.73 -32.23
CA ASN A 174 -5.65 -44.90 -31.06
C ASN A 174 -5.14 -43.49 -31.39
N SER A 175 -4.85 -43.24 -32.66
CA SER A 175 -4.47 -41.92 -33.16
C SER A 175 -5.67 -41.12 -33.68
N LEU A 176 -6.88 -41.71 -33.73
CA LEU A 176 -8.11 -41.03 -34.17
C LEU A 176 -8.33 -39.75 -33.37
N LYS A 177 -8.55 -38.66 -34.07
CA LYS A 177 -9.01 -37.39 -33.50
C LYS A 177 -10.33 -36.99 -34.17
N LEU A 178 -11.35 -36.83 -33.34
CA LEU A 178 -12.67 -36.36 -33.77
C LEU A 178 -12.87 -34.95 -33.20
N PRO A 179 -12.96 -33.92 -34.06
CA PRO A 179 -13.37 -32.60 -33.63
C PRO A 179 -14.84 -32.63 -33.16
N LEU A 180 -15.01 -32.40 -31.85
CA LEU A 180 -16.31 -32.34 -31.19
C LEU A 180 -16.59 -30.93 -30.72
N PHE A 181 -17.84 -30.49 -30.84
CA PHE A 181 -18.29 -29.23 -30.31
C PHE A 181 -19.31 -29.49 -29.18
N LYS A 182 -19.02 -28.97 -27.97
CA LYS A 182 -19.84 -29.29 -26.78
C LYS A 182 -20.08 -30.80 -26.65
N GLU A 183 -18.98 -31.53 -26.76
CA GLU A 183 -18.94 -33.00 -26.63
C GLU A 183 -19.78 -33.79 -27.66
N LYS A 184 -20.25 -33.13 -28.70
CA LYS A 184 -21.04 -33.77 -29.78
C LYS A 184 -20.39 -33.58 -31.14
N PHE A 185 -20.64 -34.56 -32.04
CA PHE A 185 -20.23 -34.40 -33.41
C PHE A 185 -21.09 -33.33 -34.10
N ASN A 186 -20.37 -32.29 -34.60
CA ASN A 186 -20.96 -31.18 -35.32
C ASN A 186 -20.26 -31.08 -36.70
N ILE A 187 -21.00 -31.25 -37.76
CA ILE A 187 -20.44 -31.26 -39.10
C ILE A 187 -19.82 -29.92 -39.52
N ASP A 188 -20.41 -28.79 -39.09
CA ASP A 188 -19.88 -27.45 -39.39
C ASP A 188 -18.54 -27.20 -38.68
N PHE A 189 -18.46 -27.64 -37.44
CA PHE A 189 -17.21 -27.57 -36.66
C PHE A 189 -16.13 -28.51 -37.22
N PHE A 190 -16.54 -29.74 -37.59
CA PHE A 190 -15.66 -30.69 -38.25
C PHE A 190 -15.10 -30.15 -39.56
N ASN A 191 -15.94 -29.56 -40.41
CA ASN A 191 -15.54 -28.98 -41.70
C ASN A 191 -14.64 -27.75 -41.47
N LEU A 192 -14.92 -26.91 -40.44
CA LEU A 192 -14.07 -25.78 -40.06
C LEU A 192 -12.67 -26.26 -39.69
N PHE A 193 -12.60 -27.24 -38.79
CA PHE A 193 -11.33 -27.81 -38.39
C PHE A 193 -10.58 -28.46 -39.53
N ALA A 194 -11.31 -29.11 -40.38
CA ALA A 194 -10.78 -29.86 -41.51
C ALA A 194 -10.12 -28.99 -42.60
N LYS A 195 -10.40 -27.69 -42.64
CA LYS A 195 -9.72 -26.74 -43.52
C LYS A 195 -8.27 -26.48 -43.11
N LEU A 196 -7.87 -26.82 -41.88
CA LEU A 196 -6.50 -26.70 -41.42
C LEU A 196 -5.67 -27.91 -41.93
N ASN A 197 -4.74 -27.67 -42.79
CA ASN A 197 -4.02 -28.73 -43.55
C ASN A 197 -3.14 -29.66 -42.67
N VAL A 198 -2.56 -29.17 -41.58
CA VAL A 198 -1.51 -29.89 -40.82
C VAL A 198 -2.07 -30.89 -39.82
N THR A 199 -3.28 -30.73 -39.38
CA THR A 199 -3.90 -31.61 -38.37
C THR A 199 -4.59 -32.82 -38.96
N CYS A 200 -4.52 -32.98 -40.29
CA CYS A 200 -5.32 -33.96 -41.00
C CYS A 200 -4.80 -35.43 -40.90
N GLU A 201 -3.58 -35.66 -40.41
CA GLU A 201 -3.01 -37.03 -40.40
C GLU A 201 -3.77 -38.02 -39.54
N ASN A 202 -4.57 -37.53 -38.56
CA ASN A 202 -5.29 -38.39 -37.62
C ASN A 202 -6.79 -38.14 -37.62
N ILE A 203 -7.29 -37.32 -38.55
CA ILE A 203 -8.72 -37.02 -38.73
C ILE A 203 -9.26 -37.96 -39.85
N PRO A 204 -10.40 -38.61 -39.61
CA PRO A 204 -11.00 -39.48 -40.59
C PRO A 204 -11.47 -38.70 -41.85
N THR A 205 -11.75 -39.39 -42.93
CA THR A 205 -12.42 -38.79 -44.08
C THR A 205 -13.77 -38.22 -43.67
N ASP A 206 -14.29 -37.24 -44.45
CA ASP A 206 -15.59 -36.62 -44.19
C ASP A 206 -16.71 -37.68 -44.13
N GLU A 207 -16.63 -38.70 -44.99
CA GLU A 207 -17.58 -39.80 -45.01
C GLU A 207 -17.54 -40.67 -43.75
N GLU A 208 -16.35 -40.91 -43.20
CA GLU A 208 -16.15 -41.79 -42.05
C GLU A 208 -16.31 -41.08 -40.70
N ALA A 209 -16.20 -39.74 -40.64
CA ALA A 209 -16.16 -39.00 -39.38
C ALA A 209 -17.35 -39.26 -38.43
N LYS A 210 -18.57 -39.18 -38.99
CA LYS A 210 -19.79 -39.47 -38.25
C LYS A 210 -19.91 -40.94 -37.86
N ILE A 211 -19.40 -41.82 -38.73
CA ILE A 211 -19.40 -43.26 -38.47
C ILE A 211 -18.45 -43.57 -37.27
N TRP A 212 -17.26 -43.01 -37.30
CA TRP A 212 -16.32 -43.15 -36.21
C TRP A 212 -16.85 -42.57 -34.90
N TYR A 213 -17.53 -41.41 -34.96
CA TYR A 213 -18.17 -40.85 -33.76
C TYR A 213 -19.21 -41.82 -33.20
N ASN A 214 -20.06 -42.42 -34.05
CA ASN A 214 -21.03 -43.38 -33.58
C ASN A 214 -20.37 -44.69 -33.02
N ILE A 215 -19.23 -45.10 -33.60
CA ILE A 215 -18.51 -46.28 -33.10
C ILE A 215 -17.89 -46.04 -31.70
N VAL A 216 -17.34 -44.82 -31.42
CA VAL A 216 -16.59 -44.56 -30.18
C VAL A 216 -17.46 -43.94 -29.11
N GLU A 217 -18.46 -43.14 -29.45
CA GLU A 217 -19.34 -42.45 -28.50
C GLU A 217 -20.63 -43.19 -28.18
N GLU A 218 -21.25 -43.78 -29.19
CA GLU A 218 -22.44 -44.59 -28.98
C GLU A 218 -22.04 -45.97 -28.47
N ASP A 219 -21.50 -46.00 -27.23
CA ASP A 219 -21.24 -47.29 -26.55
C ASP A 219 -22.55 -47.89 -26.06
N PRO A 220 -22.97 -49.06 -26.58
CA PRO A 220 -24.19 -49.71 -26.17
C PRO A 220 -24.13 -50.11 -24.69
N LEU A 221 -22.96 -50.35 -24.13
CA LEU A 221 -22.75 -50.68 -22.70
C LEU A 221 -23.24 -49.55 -21.81
N LYS A 222 -22.91 -48.30 -22.18
CA LYS A 222 -23.37 -47.11 -21.48
C LYS A 222 -24.88 -46.95 -21.57
N LYS A 223 -25.45 -47.16 -22.79
CA LYS A 223 -26.86 -46.93 -23.07
C LYS A 223 -27.79 -48.00 -22.50
N VAL A 224 -27.39 -49.27 -22.51
CA VAL A 224 -28.24 -50.38 -22.12
C VAL A 224 -28.01 -50.78 -20.65
N TYR A 225 -26.79 -50.70 -20.14
CA TYR A 225 -26.42 -51.20 -18.82
C TYR A 225 -25.97 -50.07 -17.85
N GLY A 226 -25.99 -48.80 -18.27
CA GLY A 226 -25.63 -47.70 -17.42
C GLY A 226 -24.12 -47.67 -17.01
N ILE A 227 -23.27 -48.32 -17.80
CA ILE A 227 -21.82 -48.39 -17.53
C ILE A 227 -21.18 -47.07 -18.02
N GLU A 228 -20.75 -46.21 -17.11
CA GLU A 228 -20.19 -44.91 -17.46
C GLU A 228 -18.76 -44.96 -17.99
N GLU A 229 -18.02 -46.04 -17.79
CA GLU A 229 -16.66 -46.18 -18.27
C GLU A 229 -16.56 -46.21 -19.80
N ASN A 230 -15.69 -45.34 -20.35
CA ASN A 230 -15.34 -45.44 -21.77
C ASN A 230 -14.51 -46.69 -22.03
N THR A 231 -15.08 -47.66 -22.71
CA THR A 231 -14.44 -48.94 -23.02
C THR A 231 -13.35 -48.87 -24.09
N TRP A 232 -13.26 -47.73 -24.80
CA TRP A 232 -12.27 -47.51 -25.86
C TRP A 232 -10.88 -47.07 -25.35
N ASN A 233 -10.71 -46.73 -24.10
CA ASN A 233 -9.44 -46.45 -23.41
C ASN A 233 -8.37 -45.63 -24.22
N PHE A 234 -8.82 -44.61 -24.97
CA PHE A 234 -7.96 -43.63 -25.64
C PHE A 234 -8.69 -42.31 -25.83
N LYS A 235 -7.92 -41.21 -25.89
CA LYS A 235 -8.48 -39.86 -26.09
C LYS A 235 -8.70 -39.59 -27.59
N TYR A 236 -9.90 -39.78 -28.07
CA TYR A 236 -10.27 -39.44 -29.47
C TYR A 236 -10.88 -38.04 -29.61
N ALA A 237 -11.50 -37.51 -28.58
CA ALA A 237 -12.16 -36.21 -28.60
C ALA A 237 -11.14 -35.10 -28.71
N PHE A 238 -11.30 -34.25 -29.69
CA PHE A 238 -10.62 -32.96 -29.82
C PHE A 238 -11.68 -31.88 -29.74
N THR A 239 -11.80 -31.22 -28.62
CA THR A 239 -12.88 -30.27 -28.37
C THR A 239 -12.55 -28.88 -28.92
N GLU A 240 -13.57 -28.01 -28.96
CA GLU A 240 -13.39 -26.60 -29.27
C GLU A 240 -12.39 -25.95 -28.29
N ILE A 241 -12.38 -26.36 -27.01
CA ILE A 241 -11.44 -25.88 -26.03
C ILE A 241 -10.01 -26.27 -26.37
N ASP A 242 -9.80 -27.52 -26.84
CA ASP A 242 -8.47 -27.96 -27.28
C ASP A 242 -8.01 -27.13 -28.50
N LEU A 243 -8.90 -26.83 -29.43
CA LEU A 243 -8.62 -25.96 -30.59
C LEU A 243 -8.21 -24.56 -30.13
N LEU A 244 -9.00 -23.93 -29.23
CA LEU A 244 -8.72 -22.59 -28.76
C LEU A 244 -7.40 -22.49 -27.98
N LYS A 245 -7.08 -23.52 -27.19
CA LYS A 245 -5.75 -23.63 -26.53
C LYS A 245 -4.63 -23.76 -27.54
N THR A 246 -4.82 -24.56 -28.57
CA THR A 246 -3.83 -24.73 -29.65
C THR A 246 -3.58 -23.42 -30.40
N ILE A 247 -4.63 -22.65 -30.71
CA ILE A 247 -4.48 -21.32 -31.33
C ILE A 247 -3.71 -20.38 -30.44
N LYS A 248 -4.02 -20.39 -29.13
CA LYS A 248 -3.28 -19.60 -28.14
C LYS A 248 -1.80 -19.96 -28.11
N GLU A 249 -1.46 -21.26 -28.16
CA GLU A 249 -0.08 -21.75 -28.17
C GLU A 249 0.71 -21.29 -29.40
N TYR A 250 0.05 -21.15 -30.54
CA TYR A 250 0.68 -20.58 -31.73
C TYR A 250 1.06 -19.10 -31.54
N GLY A 251 0.32 -18.36 -30.74
CA GLY A 251 0.64 -17.00 -30.29
C GLY A 251 0.52 -15.91 -31.35
N SER A 252 0.62 -16.24 -32.64
CA SER A 252 0.45 -15.27 -33.76
C SER A 252 -0.03 -15.89 -35.05
N ILE A 253 -0.59 -15.07 -35.93
CA ILE A 253 -0.99 -15.47 -37.28
C ILE A 253 0.18 -16.05 -38.08
N ILE A 254 1.36 -15.44 -37.99
CA ILE A 254 2.55 -15.84 -38.75
C ILE A 254 2.97 -17.25 -38.32
N LYS A 255 3.12 -17.51 -37.03
CA LYS A 255 3.46 -18.86 -36.53
C LYS A 255 2.37 -19.87 -36.85
N PHE A 256 1.12 -19.44 -36.78
CA PHE A 256 0.01 -20.31 -37.14
C PHE A 256 0.08 -20.68 -38.62
N ALA A 257 0.33 -19.70 -39.52
CA ALA A 257 0.49 -19.93 -40.95
C ALA A 257 1.69 -20.85 -41.27
N GLU A 258 2.82 -20.64 -40.61
CA GLU A 258 4.01 -21.50 -40.72
C GLU A 258 3.70 -22.96 -40.36
N ILE A 259 3.06 -23.18 -39.19
CA ILE A 259 2.69 -24.54 -38.73
C ILE A 259 1.72 -25.19 -39.67
N MET A 260 0.78 -24.43 -40.22
CA MET A 260 -0.22 -24.95 -41.16
C MET A 260 0.28 -25.03 -42.61
N ASN A 261 1.52 -24.59 -42.85
CA ASN A 261 2.13 -24.52 -44.19
C ASN A 261 1.22 -23.78 -45.17
N THR A 262 0.76 -22.60 -44.77
CA THR A 262 -0.17 -21.75 -45.56
C THR A 262 0.22 -20.28 -45.41
N ASP A 263 -0.50 -19.37 -46.01
CA ASP A 263 -0.30 -17.93 -45.91
C ASP A 263 -1.18 -17.31 -44.79
N ALA A 264 -0.78 -16.10 -44.37
CA ALA A 264 -1.48 -15.37 -43.32
C ALA A 264 -2.92 -15.00 -43.68
N GLU A 265 -3.21 -14.73 -44.93
CA GLU A 265 -4.55 -14.35 -45.41
C GLU A 265 -5.52 -15.52 -45.28
N THR A 266 -5.04 -16.72 -45.59
CA THR A 266 -5.83 -17.97 -45.42
C THR A 266 -6.17 -18.18 -43.94
N ILE A 267 -5.21 -17.95 -43.02
CA ILE A 267 -5.46 -18.05 -41.57
C ILE A 267 -6.47 -17.01 -41.10
N ILE A 268 -6.36 -15.77 -41.57
CA ILE A 268 -7.34 -14.71 -41.25
C ILE A 268 -8.73 -15.07 -41.72
N SER A 269 -8.84 -15.57 -42.95
CA SER A 269 -10.12 -16.05 -43.52
C SER A 269 -10.71 -17.16 -42.64
N TRP A 270 -9.89 -18.13 -42.28
CA TRP A 270 -10.30 -19.24 -41.41
C TRP A 270 -10.72 -18.77 -40.01
N LEU A 271 -9.99 -17.81 -39.40
CA LEU A 271 -10.37 -17.22 -38.12
C LEU A 271 -11.73 -16.53 -38.20
N ASN A 272 -12.01 -15.81 -39.27
CA ASN A 272 -13.30 -15.18 -39.48
C ASN A 272 -14.44 -16.21 -39.57
N GLU A 273 -14.19 -17.36 -40.21
CA GLU A 273 -15.15 -18.48 -40.22
C GLU A 273 -15.35 -19.06 -38.81
N LEU A 274 -14.24 -19.23 -38.02
CA LEU A 274 -14.30 -19.68 -36.64
C LEU A 274 -15.15 -18.73 -35.77
N TYR A 275 -14.91 -17.42 -35.83
CA TYR A 275 -15.68 -16.44 -35.08
C TYR A 275 -17.17 -16.42 -35.51
N THR A 276 -17.43 -16.56 -36.80
CA THR A 276 -18.80 -16.70 -37.33
C THR A 276 -19.48 -17.95 -36.78
N PHE A 277 -18.76 -19.06 -36.73
CA PHE A 277 -19.23 -20.31 -36.12
C PHE A 277 -19.53 -20.16 -34.64
N LEU A 278 -18.60 -19.57 -33.88
CA LEU A 278 -18.79 -19.33 -32.44
C LEU A 278 -19.98 -18.40 -32.18
N GLN A 279 -20.17 -17.39 -33.02
CA GLN A 279 -21.30 -16.48 -32.96
C GLN A 279 -22.63 -17.22 -33.19
N LYS A 280 -22.69 -18.03 -34.24
CA LYS A 280 -23.89 -18.80 -34.59
C LYS A 280 -24.31 -19.79 -33.51
N ASN A 281 -23.36 -20.23 -32.67
CA ASN A 281 -23.58 -21.21 -31.61
C ASN A 281 -23.61 -20.59 -30.19
N ASP A 282 -23.72 -19.26 -30.05
CA ASP A 282 -23.76 -18.51 -28.80
C ASP A 282 -22.56 -18.80 -27.86
N CYS A 283 -21.38 -18.95 -28.47
CA CYS A 283 -20.13 -19.28 -27.75
C CYS A 283 -19.09 -18.15 -27.76
N MET A 284 -19.55 -16.91 -27.81
CA MET A 284 -18.66 -15.73 -27.85
C MET A 284 -17.96 -15.46 -26.54
N ASN A 285 -18.37 -16.04 -25.39
CA ASN A 285 -17.66 -16.01 -24.14
C ASN A 285 -16.22 -16.51 -24.27
N TYR A 286 -15.96 -17.45 -25.20
CA TYR A 286 -14.59 -17.94 -25.43
C TYR A 286 -13.62 -16.83 -25.86
N LEU A 287 -14.08 -15.76 -26.49
CA LEU A 287 -13.23 -14.63 -26.88
C LEU A 287 -12.73 -13.82 -25.68
N PHE A 288 -13.43 -13.91 -24.54
CA PHE A 288 -13.02 -13.28 -23.28
C PHE A 288 -12.06 -14.18 -22.48
N GLU A 289 -12.18 -15.49 -22.66
CA GLU A 289 -11.41 -16.47 -21.90
C GLU A 289 -10.07 -16.80 -22.59
N TYR A 290 -10.06 -16.92 -23.91
CA TYR A 290 -8.91 -17.36 -24.70
C TYR A 290 -8.30 -16.23 -25.53
N GLU A 291 -6.97 -16.23 -25.61
CA GLU A 291 -6.18 -15.33 -26.45
C GLU A 291 -6.16 -15.84 -27.90
N ILE A 292 -7.21 -15.56 -28.63
CA ILE A 292 -7.41 -16.10 -29.98
C ILE A 292 -7.76 -15.04 -31.03
N ILE A 293 -7.83 -13.77 -30.65
CA ILE A 293 -8.12 -12.66 -31.58
C ILE A 293 -6.80 -11.98 -31.94
N PRO A 294 -6.46 -11.87 -33.23
CA PRO A 294 -5.20 -11.23 -33.58
C PRO A 294 -5.28 -9.72 -33.49
N ASN A 295 -4.23 -9.13 -32.91
CA ASN A 295 -4.01 -7.70 -32.98
C ASN A 295 -3.46 -7.30 -34.36
N LYS A 296 -3.20 -5.99 -34.58
CA LYS A 296 -2.64 -5.50 -35.85
C LYS A 296 -1.27 -6.10 -36.20
N LYS A 297 -0.50 -6.55 -35.23
CA LYS A 297 0.77 -7.28 -35.45
C LYS A 297 0.56 -8.74 -35.82
N GLY A 298 -0.67 -9.23 -35.69
CA GLY A 298 -1.01 -10.63 -35.88
C GLY A 298 -0.82 -11.50 -34.63
N GLU A 299 -0.55 -10.93 -33.46
CA GLU A 299 -0.42 -11.66 -32.19
C GLU A 299 -1.80 -11.88 -31.57
N PHE A 300 -2.02 -13.05 -31.00
CA PHE A 300 -3.29 -13.38 -30.39
C PHE A 300 -3.47 -12.76 -29.00
N ARG A 301 -4.66 -12.20 -28.77
CA ARG A 301 -5.08 -11.54 -27.52
C ARG A 301 -6.52 -11.89 -27.19
N LYS A 302 -6.95 -11.56 -25.97
CA LYS A 302 -8.36 -11.61 -25.56
C LYS A 302 -9.11 -10.40 -26.09
N ILE A 303 -10.43 -10.50 -26.18
CA ILE A 303 -11.27 -9.40 -26.65
C ILE A 303 -11.15 -8.15 -25.76
N ASP A 304 -11.01 -8.32 -24.44
CA ASP A 304 -10.89 -7.22 -23.48
C ASP A 304 -9.58 -6.43 -23.59
N ASP A 305 -8.55 -7.07 -24.15
CA ASP A 305 -7.24 -6.45 -24.34
C ASP A 305 -7.19 -5.65 -25.65
N LEU A 306 -8.19 -5.79 -26.48
CA LEU A 306 -8.22 -5.21 -27.81
C LEU A 306 -9.22 -4.07 -27.93
N CYS A 307 -8.85 -3.11 -28.74
CA CYS A 307 -9.67 -1.97 -29.10
C CYS A 307 -9.98 -1.97 -30.59
N ARG A 308 -11.12 -1.36 -30.95
CA ARG A 308 -11.46 -1.12 -32.35
C ARG A 308 -11.50 0.38 -32.63
N CYS A 309 -10.95 0.76 -33.77
CA CYS A 309 -11.07 2.13 -34.24
C CYS A 309 -12.41 2.28 -34.94
N ASP A 310 -13.22 3.30 -34.62
CA ASP A 310 -14.47 3.56 -35.33
C ASP A 310 -14.20 3.80 -36.81
N LYS A 311 -14.84 3.03 -37.67
CA LYS A 311 -14.75 3.19 -39.13
C LYS A 311 -15.42 4.48 -39.64
N GLU A 312 -16.20 5.14 -38.78
CA GLU A 312 -16.89 6.36 -39.15
C GLU A 312 -15.94 7.55 -39.14
N LYS A 313 -15.70 8.06 -40.34
CA LYS A 313 -15.11 9.35 -40.68
C LYS A 313 -13.76 9.71 -39.98
N ASN A 314 -12.69 9.38 -40.68
CA ASN A 314 -11.36 10.04 -40.51
C ASN A 314 -10.67 9.95 -39.13
N ASN A 315 -11.02 9.00 -38.28
CA ASN A 315 -10.33 8.76 -37.00
C ASN A 315 -9.06 7.88 -37.16
N LEU A 316 -8.25 8.21 -38.15
CA LEU A 316 -6.94 7.59 -38.31
C LEU A 316 -6.04 8.07 -37.17
N ILE A 317 -5.39 7.12 -36.48
CA ILE A 317 -4.37 7.45 -35.53
C ILE A 317 -3.11 7.79 -36.32
N PRO A 318 -2.55 9.00 -36.12
CA PRO A 318 -1.33 9.39 -36.81
C PRO A 318 -0.18 8.45 -36.48
N ASP A 319 0.59 8.05 -37.51
CA ASP A 319 1.74 7.15 -37.34
C ASP A 319 2.78 7.68 -36.35
N ILE A 320 2.88 9.02 -36.22
CA ILE A 320 3.77 9.69 -35.24
C ILE A 320 3.40 9.42 -33.78
N ILE A 321 2.17 9.04 -33.50
CA ILE A 321 1.70 8.76 -32.13
C ILE A 321 2.17 7.40 -31.65
N GLU A 322 2.41 6.47 -32.55
CA GLU A 322 2.84 5.12 -32.18
C GLU A 322 4.15 5.07 -31.39
N PRO A 323 5.25 5.72 -31.84
CA PRO A 323 6.47 5.79 -31.06
C PRO A 323 6.31 6.50 -29.71
N ILE A 324 5.46 7.53 -29.67
CA ILE A 324 5.18 8.27 -28.42
C ILE A 324 4.44 7.34 -27.45
N TYR A 325 3.43 6.64 -27.94
CA TYR A 325 2.63 5.72 -27.15
C TYR A 325 3.48 4.57 -26.60
N ASN A 326 4.33 3.98 -27.44
CA ASN A 326 5.25 2.93 -27.06
C ASN A 326 6.24 3.42 -25.98
N TYR A 327 6.86 4.58 -26.17
CA TYR A 327 7.79 5.13 -25.19
C TYR A 327 7.14 5.38 -23.81
N ILE A 328 5.90 5.86 -23.78
CA ILE A 328 5.19 6.21 -22.55
C ILE A 328 4.62 4.98 -21.84
N PHE A 329 3.94 4.11 -22.57
CA PHE A 329 3.18 3.00 -22.00
C PHE A 329 3.88 1.63 -22.11
N GLY A 330 5.01 1.57 -22.83
CA GLY A 330 5.76 0.31 -23.06
C GLY A 330 4.98 -0.70 -23.92
N LYS A 331 3.97 -0.24 -24.65
CA LYS A 331 3.12 -1.05 -25.54
C LYS A 331 2.99 -0.35 -26.89
N GLU A 332 3.08 -1.11 -27.96
CA GLU A 332 2.83 -0.53 -29.27
C GLU A 332 1.31 -0.38 -29.48
N ILE A 333 0.92 0.68 -30.15
CA ILE A 333 -0.50 0.89 -30.53
C ILE A 333 -1.03 -0.29 -31.34
N ASN A 334 -0.21 -0.85 -32.22
CA ASN A 334 -0.58 -2.01 -33.02
C ASN A 334 -0.84 -3.29 -32.23
N GLU A 335 -0.37 -3.37 -30.97
CA GLU A 335 -0.68 -4.48 -30.05
C GLU A 335 -2.08 -4.41 -29.47
N ILE A 336 -2.62 -3.19 -29.33
CA ILE A 336 -3.94 -2.98 -28.70
C ILE A 336 -5.10 -2.91 -29.69
N TYR A 337 -4.84 -2.81 -30.99
CA TYR A 337 -5.91 -2.79 -31.98
C TYR A 337 -6.08 -4.15 -32.64
N VAL A 338 -7.35 -4.51 -32.87
CA VAL A 338 -7.74 -5.70 -33.64
C VAL A 338 -7.17 -5.61 -35.07
N HIS A 339 -6.78 -6.75 -35.63
CA HIS A 339 -6.35 -6.83 -37.03
C HIS A 339 -7.43 -6.32 -37.96
N LYS A 340 -7.08 -5.54 -38.98
CA LYS A 340 -8.01 -4.83 -39.87
C LYS A 340 -8.98 -5.73 -40.59
N ASP A 341 -8.56 -6.96 -40.96
CA ASP A 341 -9.28 -7.91 -41.76
C ASP A 341 -10.12 -8.91 -40.96
N ILE A 342 -10.16 -8.75 -39.62
CA ILE A 342 -11.03 -9.53 -38.74
C ILE A 342 -12.44 -8.89 -38.71
N ILE A 343 -13.44 -9.70 -38.96
CA ILE A 343 -14.84 -9.28 -39.14
C ILE A 343 -15.69 -9.81 -37.97
N PHE A 344 -16.31 -8.90 -37.22
CA PHE A 344 -17.27 -9.24 -36.17
C PHE A 344 -18.61 -8.51 -36.42
N ASN A 345 -19.46 -9.04 -37.29
CA ASN A 345 -20.65 -8.34 -37.80
C ASN A 345 -21.62 -7.80 -36.72
N SER A 346 -21.86 -8.52 -35.64
CA SER A 346 -22.79 -8.10 -34.56
C SER A 346 -22.14 -7.90 -33.20
N TYR A 347 -20.87 -8.21 -33.08
CA TYR A 347 -20.13 -8.16 -31.79
C TYR A 347 -19.14 -6.99 -31.67
N GLU A 348 -19.19 -6.04 -32.59
CA GLU A 348 -18.40 -4.80 -32.55
C GLU A 348 -18.57 -4.03 -31.21
N LYS A 349 -19.73 -4.16 -30.58
CA LYS A 349 -20.09 -3.54 -29.32
C LYS A 349 -19.25 -4.03 -28.14
N TYR A 350 -18.62 -5.21 -28.20
CA TYR A 350 -17.78 -5.77 -27.12
C TYR A 350 -16.36 -5.26 -27.15
N PHE A 351 -15.90 -4.73 -28.28
CA PHE A 351 -14.59 -4.09 -28.32
C PHE A 351 -14.65 -2.70 -27.70
N LYS A 352 -13.66 -2.38 -26.88
CA LYS A 352 -13.47 -1.00 -26.43
C LYS A 352 -13.22 -0.11 -27.66
N LYS A 353 -14.04 0.91 -27.83
CA LYS A 353 -13.80 1.89 -28.87
C LYS A 353 -12.70 2.84 -28.41
N LYS A 354 -11.60 2.87 -29.13
CA LYS A 354 -10.49 3.76 -28.84
C LYS A 354 -10.14 4.56 -30.10
N ASN A 355 -10.52 5.80 -30.09
CA ASN A 355 -10.16 6.75 -31.14
C ASN A 355 -8.95 7.59 -30.71
N PHE A 356 -8.46 8.45 -31.58
CA PHE A 356 -7.35 9.34 -31.32
C PHE A 356 -7.55 10.22 -30.07
N LYS A 357 -8.76 10.74 -29.87
CA LYS A 357 -9.11 11.54 -28.70
C LYS A 357 -8.96 10.77 -27.38
N HIS A 358 -9.28 9.47 -27.37
CA HIS A 358 -9.06 8.62 -26.20
C HIS A 358 -7.56 8.48 -25.89
N ILE A 359 -6.70 8.36 -26.89
CA ILE A 359 -5.24 8.32 -26.71
C ILE A 359 -4.72 9.63 -26.14
N LEU A 360 -5.23 10.76 -26.61
CA LEU A 360 -4.87 12.07 -26.06
C LEU A 360 -5.32 12.20 -24.59
N ASN A 361 -6.47 11.65 -24.23
CA ASN A 361 -6.91 11.62 -22.84
C ASN A 361 -6.03 10.71 -21.98
N GLU A 362 -5.56 9.58 -22.50
CA GLU A 362 -4.59 8.73 -21.80
C GLU A 362 -3.26 9.47 -21.55
N PHE A 363 -2.77 10.21 -22.52
CA PHE A 363 -1.61 11.08 -22.32
C PHE A 363 -1.86 12.13 -21.23
N SER A 364 -3.05 12.74 -21.22
CA SER A 364 -3.43 13.70 -20.19
C SER A 364 -3.43 13.09 -18.79
N ASN A 365 -4.02 11.89 -18.64
CA ASN A 365 -4.04 11.18 -17.37
C ASN A 365 -2.63 10.75 -16.95
N TYR A 366 -1.85 10.24 -17.88
CA TYR A 366 -0.44 9.90 -17.62
C TYR A 366 0.35 11.11 -17.09
N LEU A 367 0.15 12.29 -17.66
CA LEU A 367 0.80 13.51 -17.22
C LEU A 367 0.41 13.93 -15.80
N LYS A 368 -0.82 13.64 -15.38
CA LYS A 368 -1.30 13.91 -14.01
C LYS A 368 -0.70 12.96 -12.98
N GLU A 369 -0.60 11.68 -13.33
CA GLU A 369 -0.31 10.62 -12.36
C GLU A 369 1.19 10.27 -12.26
N ASN A 370 1.98 10.57 -13.27
CA ASN A 370 3.33 10.04 -13.40
C ASN A 370 4.43 11.04 -13.06
N ASN A 371 5.43 10.60 -12.30
CA ASN A 371 6.57 11.41 -11.87
C ASN A 371 7.80 11.32 -12.79
N LYS A 372 7.77 10.50 -13.85
CA LYS A 372 8.91 10.34 -14.77
C LYS A 372 9.05 11.56 -15.67
N ILE A 373 9.98 12.45 -15.32
CA ILE A 373 10.22 13.73 -16.00
C ILE A 373 10.61 13.51 -17.46
N ASP A 374 11.48 12.52 -17.75
CA ASP A 374 11.96 12.26 -19.10
C ASP A 374 10.83 11.88 -20.06
N SER A 375 9.89 11.05 -19.60
CA SER A 375 8.70 10.69 -20.38
C SER A 375 7.80 11.90 -20.67
N LYS A 376 7.68 12.82 -19.71
CA LYS A 376 6.92 14.06 -19.88
C LYS A 376 7.60 15.01 -20.86
N ILE A 377 8.91 15.14 -20.77
CA ILE A 377 9.70 15.93 -21.71
C ILE A 377 9.55 15.36 -23.12
N TYR A 378 9.65 14.03 -23.26
CA TYR A 378 9.51 13.35 -24.54
C TYR A 378 8.13 13.61 -25.16
N LEU A 379 7.07 13.38 -24.39
CA LEU A 379 5.69 13.64 -24.83
C LEU A 379 5.49 15.10 -25.24
N CYS A 380 5.95 16.03 -24.40
CA CYS A 380 5.85 17.47 -24.67
C CYS A 380 6.56 17.88 -25.97
N LYS A 381 7.81 17.46 -26.15
CA LYS A 381 8.60 17.77 -27.35
C LYS A 381 7.90 17.30 -28.63
N HIS A 382 7.40 16.05 -28.63
CA HIS A 382 6.80 15.48 -29.83
C HIS A 382 5.40 16.05 -30.13
N LEU A 383 4.56 16.24 -29.10
CA LEU A 383 3.25 16.84 -29.29
C LEU A 383 3.35 18.32 -29.73
N ILE A 384 4.26 19.09 -29.14
CA ILE A 384 4.52 20.49 -29.55
C ILE A 384 4.97 20.56 -31.02
N SER A 385 5.76 19.59 -31.49
CA SER A 385 6.21 19.57 -32.87
C SER A 385 5.06 19.41 -33.87
N ILE A 386 3.96 18.79 -33.44
CA ILE A 386 2.79 18.56 -34.28
C ILE A 386 1.89 19.80 -34.36
N VAL A 387 1.83 20.62 -33.31
CA VAL A 387 0.93 21.79 -33.23
C VAL A 387 1.41 22.89 -34.16
N ARG A 388 0.57 23.27 -35.10
CA ARG A 388 0.88 24.28 -36.11
C ARG A 388 0.73 25.72 -35.59
N GLU A 389 -0.27 25.95 -34.76
CA GLU A 389 -0.65 27.28 -34.29
C GLU A 389 -0.62 27.32 -32.75
N GLY A 390 -0.43 28.40 -32.17
CA GLY A 390 -0.10 28.63 -30.77
C GLY A 390 1.30 29.20 -30.63
N GLU A 391 1.66 30.09 -31.59
CA GLU A 391 3.00 30.64 -31.60
C GLU A 391 3.41 31.28 -30.26
N LYS A 392 2.45 31.87 -29.52
CA LYS A 392 2.70 32.45 -28.22
C LYS A 392 3.06 31.37 -27.18
N LEU A 393 2.27 30.29 -27.11
CA LEU A 393 2.56 29.12 -26.26
C LEU A 393 3.83 28.41 -26.68
N LYS A 394 4.04 28.25 -27.99
CA LYS A 394 5.23 27.62 -28.55
C LYS A 394 6.50 28.40 -28.20
N ARG A 395 6.47 29.72 -28.27
CA ARG A 395 7.56 30.62 -27.85
C ARG A 395 7.77 30.55 -26.34
N MET A 396 6.70 30.51 -25.56
CA MET A 396 6.81 30.42 -24.10
C MET A 396 7.48 29.13 -23.64
N PHE A 397 7.17 28.00 -24.26
CA PHE A 397 7.78 26.74 -23.87
C PHE A 397 9.23 26.62 -24.34
N GLN A 398 9.70 27.39 -25.35
CA GLN A 398 11.11 27.40 -25.84
C GLN A 398 11.79 26.01 -25.85
N ILE A 399 11.00 24.94 -25.95
CA ILE A 399 11.51 23.59 -25.93
C ILE A 399 12.20 23.39 -27.28
N THR A 400 13.48 23.48 -27.27
CA THR A 400 14.31 23.07 -28.39
C THR A 400 14.07 21.61 -28.63
N ILE A 401 13.37 21.32 -29.73
CA ILE A 401 13.25 19.95 -30.23
C ILE A 401 14.66 19.59 -30.71
N GLU A 402 15.46 19.03 -29.80
CA GLU A 402 16.64 18.29 -30.24
C GLU A 402 16.12 17.20 -31.17
N THR A 403 16.57 17.26 -32.40
CA THR A 403 16.24 16.35 -33.45
C THR A 403 16.69 14.95 -33.07
N ASP A 404 15.83 14.20 -32.44
CA ASP A 404 15.96 12.75 -32.38
C ASP A 404 16.00 12.26 -33.84
N ARG A 405 17.01 11.52 -34.24
CA ARG A 405 17.24 11.09 -35.64
C ARG A 405 16.02 10.40 -36.27
N ASN A 406 15.13 9.88 -35.46
CA ASN A 406 13.92 9.20 -35.87
C ASN A 406 12.73 10.13 -36.17
N PHE A 407 12.80 11.43 -35.85
CA PHE A 407 11.72 12.40 -36.00
C PHE A 407 12.09 13.60 -36.90
N ARG A 408 13.01 13.45 -37.82
CA ARG A 408 13.29 14.48 -38.81
C ARG A 408 12.15 14.52 -39.83
N TYR A 409 11.08 15.24 -39.57
CA TYR A 409 10.13 15.62 -40.58
C TYR A 409 10.69 16.83 -41.35
N ASN A 410 10.90 16.67 -42.63
CA ASN A 410 11.06 17.77 -43.55
C ASN A 410 9.80 18.62 -43.60
N GLN A 411 9.88 19.91 -43.97
CA GLN A 411 8.71 20.77 -44.11
C GLN A 411 7.66 20.16 -45.05
N ASP A 412 8.09 19.52 -46.09
CA ASP A 412 7.23 18.86 -47.10
C ASP A 412 6.52 17.63 -46.50
N GLU A 413 7.17 16.86 -45.64
CA GLU A 413 6.54 15.74 -44.94
C GLU A 413 5.48 16.22 -43.93
N LYS A 414 5.70 17.35 -43.27
CA LYS A 414 4.69 17.99 -42.39
C LYS A 414 3.46 18.44 -43.18
N LEU A 415 3.65 18.99 -44.35
CA LEU A 415 2.54 19.44 -45.22
C LEU A 415 1.74 18.25 -45.71
N ASN A 416 2.40 17.19 -46.16
CA ASN A 416 1.77 15.96 -46.60
C ASN A 416 1.01 15.25 -45.48
N TYR A 417 1.64 15.23 -44.29
CA TYR A 417 1.01 14.72 -43.10
C TYR A 417 -0.24 15.52 -42.70
N TYR A 418 -0.15 16.85 -42.74
CA TYR A 418 -1.28 17.73 -42.48
C TYR A 418 -2.45 17.49 -43.47
N GLN A 419 -2.16 17.36 -44.72
CA GLN A 419 -3.20 17.08 -45.76
C GLN A 419 -3.88 15.73 -45.50
N LYS A 420 -3.14 14.71 -45.13
CA LYS A 420 -3.67 13.36 -44.86
C LYS A 420 -4.52 13.29 -43.58
N TYR A 421 -4.20 14.07 -42.57
CA TYR A 421 -4.80 14.00 -41.23
C TYR A 421 -5.48 15.30 -40.78
N HIS A 422 -6.00 16.08 -41.68
CA HIS A 422 -6.59 17.40 -41.40
C HIS A 422 -7.69 17.36 -40.33
N SER A 423 -8.51 16.31 -40.26
CA SER A 423 -9.56 16.15 -39.24
C SER A 423 -9.01 15.80 -37.85
N VAL A 424 -7.86 15.12 -37.80
CA VAL A 424 -7.18 14.74 -36.57
C VAL A 424 -6.39 15.91 -35.97
N TRP A 425 -5.99 16.83 -36.83
CA TRP A 425 -5.19 17.99 -36.44
C TRP A 425 -5.90 18.91 -35.45
N ARG A 426 -7.19 19.09 -35.60
CA ARG A 426 -8.02 19.84 -34.66
C ARG A 426 -7.99 19.23 -33.26
N ASP A 427 -8.08 17.92 -33.14
CA ASP A 427 -8.03 17.24 -31.85
C ASP A 427 -6.68 17.44 -31.17
N VAL A 428 -5.57 17.47 -31.92
CA VAL A 428 -4.23 17.77 -31.41
C VAL A 428 -4.14 19.21 -30.92
N GLU A 429 -4.70 20.17 -31.66
CA GLU A 429 -4.73 21.57 -31.25
C GLU A 429 -5.55 21.78 -29.97
N GLU A 430 -6.76 21.22 -29.92
CA GLU A 430 -7.62 21.27 -28.73
C GLU A 430 -6.93 20.62 -27.54
N PHE A 431 -6.29 19.47 -27.74
CA PHE A 431 -5.51 18.81 -26.71
C PHE A 431 -4.33 19.68 -26.24
N TRP A 432 -3.60 20.31 -27.16
CA TRP A 432 -2.48 21.19 -26.82
C TRP A 432 -2.93 22.36 -25.95
N PHE A 433 -4.01 23.05 -26.30
CA PHE A 433 -4.54 24.12 -25.49
C PHE A 433 -5.05 23.64 -24.13
N SER A 434 -5.56 22.44 -24.01
CA SER A 434 -5.91 21.79 -22.74
C SER A 434 -4.68 21.22 -22.02
N PHE A 435 -3.69 20.80 -22.77
CA PHE A 435 -2.51 20.06 -22.34
C PHE A 435 -1.50 20.91 -21.58
N HIS A 436 -1.23 22.16 -22.02
CA HIS A 436 -0.15 22.94 -21.44
C HIS A 436 -0.31 23.14 -19.92
N SER A 437 -1.50 23.43 -19.43
CA SER A 437 -1.75 23.56 -17.99
C SER A 437 -1.64 22.21 -17.27
N THR A 438 -2.20 21.14 -17.86
CA THR A 438 -2.10 19.77 -17.34
C THR A 438 -0.65 19.30 -17.32
N PHE A 439 0.14 19.70 -18.31
CA PHE A 439 1.56 19.41 -18.36
C PHE A 439 2.31 20.05 -17.19
N ILE A 440 2.08 21.35 -16.94
CA ILE A 440 2.68 22.06 -15.80
C ILE A 440 2.23 21.42 -14.47
N GLU A 441 0.92 21.15 -14.31
CA GLU A 441 0.38 20.44 -13.15
C GLU A 441 1.07 19.08 -12.93
N SER A 442 1.37 18.36 -14.02
CA SER A 442 1.98 17.04 -13.97
C SER A 442 3.44 17.08 -13.50
N LEU A 443 4.14 18.17 -13.70
CA LEU A 443 5.54 18.35 -13.25
C LEU A 443 5.66 18.51 -11.75
N LYS A 444 4.61 18.88 -11.08
CA LYS A 444 4.44 19.00 -9.62
C LYS A 444 5.34 19.99 -8.90
N ASN A 445 6.44 20.45 -9.49
CA ASN A 445 7.35 21.42 -8.85
C ASN A 445 8.17 22.22 -9.86
N ILE A 446 8.76 23.33 -9.37
CA ILE A 446 9.59 24.24 -10.16
C ILE A 446 10.85 23.55 -10.70
N ASP A 447 11.48 22.65 -9.95
CA ASP A 447 12.73 22.02 -10.39
C ASP A 447 12.50 21.10 -11.59
N ASN A 448 11.36 20.43 -11.61
CA ASN A 448 10.95 19.65 -12.77
C ASN A 448 10.66 20.55 -13.97
N LEU A 449 9.95 21.65 -13.75
CA LEU A 449 9.69 22.63 -14.81
C LEU A 449 11.01 23.23 -15.34
N ARG A 450 11.95 23.60 -14.45
CA ARG A 450 13.26 24.12 -14.81
C ARG A 450 14.03 23.16 -15.72
N LYS A 451 14.04 21.86 -15.37
CA LYS A 451 14.66 20.80 -16.19
C LYS A 451 14.02 20.68 -17.57
N VAL A 452 12.70 20.72 -17.63
CA VAL A 452 11.95 20.64 -18.90
C VAL A 452 12.26 21.84 -19.80
N LEU A 453 12.32 23.03 -19.20
CA LEU A 453 12.63 24.26 -19.95
C LEU A 453 14.13 24.40 -20.32
N GLY A 454 14.97 23.48 -19.85
CA GLY A 454 16.39 23.44 -20.17
C GLY A 454 17.23 24.51 -19.44
N PHE A 455 16.72 25.11 -18.36
CA PHE A 455 17.48 26.06 -17.55
C PHE A 455 18.49 25.32 -16.64
N SER A 456 19.64 25.98 -16.43
CA SER A 456 20.76 25.41 -15.64
C SER A 456 20.38 25.10 -14.19
N ASP A 457 21.12 24.17 -13.57
CA ASP A 457 20.95 23.84 -12.14
C ASP A 457 21.70 24.87 -11.26
N SER A 458 21.33 26.12 -11.41
CA SER A 458 21.91 27.24 -10.69
C SER A 458 20.81 28.16 -10.16
N LYS A 459 21.15 29.04 -9.24
CA LYS A 459 20.23 30.06 -8.74
C LYS A 459 19.71 30.94 -9.87
N GLU A 460 20.55 31.23 -10.86
CA GLU A 460 20.17 32.02 -12.04
C GLU A 460 19.16 31.25 -12.92
N GLY A 461 19.41 29.97 -13.20
CA GLY A 461 18.46 29.11 -13.93
C GLY A 461 17.12 28.96 -13.24
N ARG A 462 17.12 28.92 -11.90
CA ARG A 462 15.88 28.92 -11.12
C ARG A 462 15.12 30.24 -11.27
N ASN A 463 15.82 31.37 -11.20
CA ASN A 463 15.21 32.69 -11.40
C ASN A 463 14.64 32.86 -12.82
N GLN A 464 15.34 32.36 -13.84
CA GLN A 464 14.86 32.35 -15.22
C GLN A 464 13.56 31.52 -15.34
N CYS A 465 13.51 30.35 -14.68
CA CYS A 465 12.31 29.53 -14.64
C CYS A 465 11.14 30.23 -13.95
N ILE A 466 11.38 30.95 -12.85
CA ILE A 466 10.35 31.69 -12.12
C ILE A 466 9.86 32.89 -12.97
N ASN A 467 10.74 33.61 -13.66
CA ASN A 467 10.35 34.67 -14.57
C ASN A 467 9.49 34.14 -15.72
N TRP A 468 9.89 33.03 -16.33
CA TRP A 468 9.08 32.33 -17.33
C TRP A 468 7.71 31.95 -16.79
N LEU A 469 7.67 31.40 -15.56
CA LEU A 469 6.41 31.01 -14.92
C LEU A 469 5.49 32.19 -14.65
N ASN A 470 6.05 33.34 -14.24
CA ASN A 470 5.29 34.60 -14.10
C ASN A 470 4.65 35.04 -15.43
N GLU A 471 5.39 35.00 -16.53
CA GLU A 471 4.85 35.30 -17.86
C GLU A 471 3.75 34.31 -18.26
N TYR A 472 3.95 33.03 -17.99
CA TYR A 472 2.95 32.00 -18.26
C TYR A 472 1.67 32.20 -17.44
N LEU A 473 1.79 32.49 -16.15
CA LEU A 473 0.64 32.76 -15.26
C LEU A 473 -0.11 34.04 -15.68
N LEU A 474 0.59 35.07 -16.16
CA LEU A 474 -0.03 36.27 -16.73
C LEU A 474 -0.82 35.90 -17.99
N PHE A 475 -0.22 35.15 -18.90
CA PHE A 475 -0.90 34.64 -20.10
C PHE A 475 -2.20 33.89 -19.76
N LEU A 476 -2.16 32.99 -18.76
CA LEU A 476 -3.35 32.27 -18.32
C LEU A 476 -4.41 33.19 -17.71
N LYS A 477 -4.00 34.16 -16.91
CA LYS A 477 -4.91 35.14 -16.31
C LYS A 477 -5.68 35.92 -17.36
N GLU A 478 -5.04 36.25 -18.48
CA GLU A 478 -5.67 36.98 -19.59
C GLU A 478 -6.60 36.09 -20.43
N ASN A 479 -6.35 34.77 -20.50
CA ASN A 479 -7.00 33.87 -21.45
C ASN A 479 -7.90 32.79 -20.80
N SER A 480 -8.02 32.75 -19.48
CA SER A 480 -8.82 31.72 -18.78
C SER A 480 -9.47 32.23 -17.49
N THR A 481 -10.75 31.92 -17.31
CA THR A 481 -11.55 32.26 -16.12
C THR A 481 -11.39 31.25 -14.96
N ILE A 482 -10.69 30.14 -15.14
CA ILE A 482 -10.62 29.02 -14.17
C ILE A 482 -9.18 28.72 -13.73
N VAL A 483 -8.28 29.70 -13.88
CA VAL A 483 -6.85 29.51 -13.57
C VAL A 483 -6.61 29.14 -12.10
N GLU A 484 -7.40 29.68 -11.19
CA GLU A 484 -7.23 29.54 -9.74
C GLU A 484 -7.37 28.08 -9.24
N ARG A 485 -8.08 27.25 -10.00
CA ARG A 485 -8.29 25.82 -9.68
C ARG A 485 -7.24 24.89 -10.27
N LYS A 486 -6.27 25.41 -11.00
CA LYS A 486 -5.20 24.64 -11.61
C LYS A 486 -4.02 24.49 -10.65
N LYS A 487 -3.44 23.28 -10.54
CA LYS A 487 -2.24 23.00 -9.74
C LYS A 487 -0.95 23.44 -10.43
N ILE A 488 -0.81 24.75 -10.68
CA ILE A 488 0.31 25.34 -11.41
C ILE A 488 0.99 26.47 -10.64
N PHE A 489 0.50 26.78 -9.45
CA PHE A 489 1.05 27.85 -8.63
C PHE A 489 2.06 27.26 -7.64
N PRO A 490 3.32 27.70 -7.68
CA PRO A 490 4.32 27.17 -6.79
C PRO A 490 4.14 27.71 -5.37
N ASN A 491 4.13 26.84 -4.40
CA ASN A 491 4.29 27.23 -3.01
C ASN A 491 5.76 27.57 -2.69
N GLN A 492 6.06 27.97 -1.46
CA GLN A 492 7.42 28.34 -1.06
C GLN A 492 8.42 27.17 -1.05
N LEU A 493 7.96 25.92 -1.11
CA LEU A 493 8.80 24.74 -1.34
C LEU A 493 9.01 24.44 -2.83
N GLY A 494 8.38 25.23 -3.71
CA GLY A 494 8.43 25.03 -5.15
C GLY A 494 7.47 23.97 -5.68
N ILE A 495 6.58 23.43 -4.86
CA ILE A 495 5.56 22.46 -5.26
C ILE A 495 4.35 23.19 -5.84
N PHE A 496 3.78 22.66 -6.91
CA PHE A 496 2.61 23.23 -7.55
C PHE A 496 1.32 22.87 -6.82
N GLU A 497 0.52 23.90 -6.51
CA GLU A 497 -0.78 23.81 -5.87
C GLU A 497 -1.83 24.69 -6.56
N ASN A 498 -3.09 24.52 -6.19
CA ASN A 498 -4.17 25.40 -6.62
C ASN A 498 -4.05 26.76 -5.92
N LEU A 499 -4.26 27.86 -6.63
CA LEU A 499 -4.19 29.18 -6.02
C LEU A 499 -5.17 29.38 -4.86
N ILE A 500 -6.33 28.72 -4.92
CA ILE A 500 -7.35 28.75 -3.84
C ILE A 500 -6.79 28.24 -2.51
N ASN A 501 -5.85 27.28 -2.57
CA ASN A 501 -5.22 26.68 -1.39
C ASN A 501 -4.00 27.48 -0.92
N LEU A 502 -3.57 28.47 -1.70
CA LEU A 502 -2.38 29.26 -1.42
C LEU A 502 -2.75 30.64 -0.89
N ARG A 503 -1.85 31.16 -0.08
CA ARG A 503 -1.96 32.52 0.46
C ARG A 503 -0.70 33.31 0.14
N TYR A 504 -0.87 34.58 -0.17
CA TYR A 504 0.26 35.47 -0.45
C TYR A 504 0.99 35.82 0.83
N ASP A 505 2.31 35.57 0.85
CA ASP A 505 3.18 35.90 1.98
C ASP A 505 3.38 37.41 2.07
N ASP A 506 2.69 38.06 3.01
CA ASP A 506 2.83 39.50 3.26
C ASP A 506 4.04 39.80 4.15
N SER A 507 5.23 39.47 3.68
CA SER A 507 6.54 39.76 4.32
C SER A 507 6.74 39.05 5.67
N ILE A 508 6.24 37.82 5.80
CA ILE A 508 6.42 37.02 6.99
C ILE A 508 7.91 36.65 7.14
N PRO A 509 8.52 36.92 8.29
CA PRO A 509 9.89 36.51 8.57
C PRO A 509 10.10 35.00 8.56
N GLU A 510 11.19 34.51 7.97
CA GLU A 510 11.48 33.07 7.86
C GLU A 510 11.52 32.37 9.23
N ILE A 511 12.05 33.06 10.26
CA ILE A 511 12.10 32.54 11.61
C ILE A 511 10.71 32.19 12.18
N LEU A 512 9.68 32.98 11.88
CA LEU A 512 8.31 32.67 12.33
C LEU A 512 7.74 31.47 11.61
N LYS A 513 8.10 31.25 10.34
CA LYS A 513 7.72 30.07 9.57
C LYS A 513 8.37 28.80 10.16
N ASP A 514 9.65 28.90 10.51
CA ASP A 514 10.39 27.77 11.10
C ASP A 514 9.84 27.37 12.47
N ILE A 515 9.53 28.38 13.31
CA ILE A 515 8.89 28.16 14.62
C ILE A 515 7.52 27.51 14.45
N TYR A 516 6.71 28.00 13.52
CA TYR A 516 5.39 27.43 13.22
C TYR A 516 5.52 25.97 12.80
N ASN A 517 6.41 25.65 11.88
CA ASN A 517 6.62 24.29 11.40
C ASN A 517 7.09 23.34 12.51
N LYS A 518 7.97 23.80 13.42
CA LYS A 518 8.40 23.02 14.58
C LYS A 518 7.24 22.69 15.51
N LEU A 519 6.34 23.62 15.73
CA LEU A 519 5.14 23.40 16.56
C LEU A 519 4.13 22.48 15.86
N GLN A 520 3.96 22.61 14.54
CA GLN A 520 3.07 21.76 13.75
C GLN A 520 3.57 20.29 13.69
N SER A 521 4.86 20.04 13.77
CA SER A 521 5.40 18.68 13.69
C SER A 521 4.90 17.72 14.78
N THR A 522 4.25 18.24 15.83
CA THR A 522 3.66 17.46 16.93
C THR A 522 2.17 17.19 16.77
N GLU A 523 1.53 17.74 15.75
CA GLU A 523 0.12 17.52 15.45
C GLU A 523 -0.05 16.22 14.66
N ASP A 524 -1.22 15.60 14.74
CA ASP A 524 -1.57 14.35 14.01
C ASP A 524 -1.44 14.49 12.48
N LYS A 525 -1.61 15.70 11.97
CA LYS A 525 -1.43 16.05 10.57
C LYS A 525 -0.56 17.30 10.46
N PRO A 526 0.76 17.14 10.46
CA PRO A 526 1.65 18.27 10.36
C PRO A 526 1.51 18.98 9.01
N GLU A 527 1.14 20.23 9.03
CA GLU A 527 1.04 21.08 7.85
C GLU A 527 2.17 22.10 7.86
N GLU A 528 3.17 21.91 7.01
CA GLU A 528 4.24 22.88 6.87
C GLU A 528 3.71 24.16 6.24
N ILE A 529 3.92 25.30 6.89
CA ILE A 529 3.35 26.59 6.44
C ILE A 529 3.76 26.96 5.02
N ARG A 530 4.98 26.56 4.60
CA ARG A 530 5.47 26.84 3.25
C ARG A 530 4.68 26.11 2.16
N HIS A 531 3.91 25.07 2.50
CA HIS A 531 2.98 24.43 1.57
C HIS A 531 1.79 25.32 1.21
N ILE A 532 1.33 26.14 2.15
CA ILE A 532 0.16 27.01 1.95
C ILE A 532 0.54 28.43 1.51
N LEU A 533 1.82 28.76 1.49
CA LEU A 533 2.30 30.09 1.08
C LEU A 533 2.75 30.06 -0.38
N LEU A 534 2.21 30.99 -1.18
CA LEU A 534 2.65 31.24 -2.54
C LEU A 534 4.12 31.67 -2.56
N LEU A 535 4.87 31.19 -3.54
CA LEU A 535 6.26 31.59 -3.73
C LEU A 535 6.36 33.11 -3.89
N LYS A 536 7.24 33.78 -3.15
CA LYS A 536 7.33 35.23 -3.05
C LYS A 536 7.61 35.90 -4.39
N GLU A 537 8.37 35.23 -5.23
CA GLU A 537 8.78 35.70 -6.55
C GLU A 537 7.66 35.66 -7.59
N ILE A 538 6.51 35.06 -7.27
CA ILE A 538 5.32 35.10 -8.14
C ILE A 538 4.60 36.43 -7.95
N THR A 539 4.84 37.33 -8.87
CA THR A 539 4.31 38.70 -8.80
C THR A 539 2.96 38.89 -9.50
N SER A 540 2.60 37.98 -10.39
CA SER A 540 1.36 38.03 -11.18
C SER A 540 0.08 38.01 -10.34
N PHE A 541 0.16 37.50 -9.11
CA PHE A 541 -0.95 37.35 -8.15
C PHE A 541 -0.63 37.99 -6.80
N LYS A 542 0.20 39.05 -6.81
CA LYS A 542 0.58 39.78 -5.60
C LYS A 542 -0.67 40.35 -4.90
N GLY A 543 -0.77 40.06 -3.60
CA GLY A 543 -1.85 40.49 -2.75
C GLY A 543 -3.10 39.60 -2.74
N TYR A 544 -3.11 38.50 -3.50
CA TYR A 544 -4.20 37.53 -3.44
C TYR A 544 -4.19 36.79 -2.10
N ASN A 545 -5.33 36.81 -1.40
CA ASN A 545 -5.54 36.10 -0.14
C ASN A 545 -4.34 36.18 0.83
N LYS A 546 -4.00 37.40 1.28
CA LYS A 546 -2.82 37.68 2.09
C LYS A 546 -2.78 36.86 3.39
N PHE A 547 -1.62 36.38 3.74
CA PHE A 547 -1.32 35.79 5.04
C PHE A 547 -0.37 36.74 5.77
N THR A 548 -0.88 37.31 6.87
CA THR A 548 -0.15 38.38 7.56
C THR A 548 0.74 37.85 8.66
N LYS A 549 1.65 38.72 9.10
CA LYS A 549 2.54 38.44 10.22
C LYS A 549 1.75 38.24 11.52
N GLU A 550 0.69 38.99 11.75
CA GLU A 550 -0.18 38.87 12.92
C GLU A 550 -0.90 37.53 12.97
N GLU A 551 -1.34 37.03 11.81
CA GLU A 551 -1.99 35.71 11.71
C GLU A 551 -1.07 34.55 12.06
N ILE A 552 0.19 34.57 11.59
CA ILE A 552 1.14 33.51 11.92
C ILE A 552 1.50 33.55 13.41
N ILE A 553 1.67 34.77 13.98
CA ILE A 553 1.91 34.95 15.41
C ILE A 553 0.78 34.36 16.23
N GLY A 554 -0.48 34.70 15.90
CA GLY A 554 -1.62 34.15 16.60
C GLY A 554 -1.72 32.61 16.50
N LYS A 555 -1.37 32.04 15.34
CA LYS A 555 -1.28 30.58 15.17
C LYS A 555 -0.14 29.97 16.01
N ILE A 556 1.04 30.58 16.04
CA ILE A 556 2.16 30.13 16.86
C ILE A 556 1.77 30.12 18.34
N GLU A 557 1.19 31.20 18.85
CA GLU A 557 0.77 31.32 20.24
C GLU A 557 -0.30 30.25 20.58
N ASN A 558 -1.24 30.02 19.69
CA ASN A 558 -2.29 29.01 19.90
C ASN A 558 -1.71 27.58 19.92
N LEU A 559 -0.86 27.23 18.95
CA LEU A 559 -0.18 25.93 18.88
C LEU A 559 0.74 25.70 20.09
N PHE A 560 1.47 26.74 20.51
CA PHE A 560 2.32 26.67 21.70
C PHE A 560 1.48 26.35 22.95
N ASN A 561 0.32 27.01 23.11
CA ASN A 561 -0.54 26.74 24.27
C ASN A 561 -1.13 25.33 24.24
N LYS A 562 -1.53 24.82 23.08
CA LYS A 562 -2.12 23.48 22.91
C LYS A 562 -1.09 22.35 23.03
N SER A 563 0.15 22.59 22.67
CA SER A 563 1.17 21.56 22.66
C SER A 563 1.44 21.00 24.07
N GLU A 564 1.41 19.68 24.22
CA GLU A 564 1.76 18.98 25.46
C GLU A 564 3.26 18.63 25.56
N ASN A 565 4.01 18.78 24.47
CA ASN A 565 5.43 18.47 24.40
C ASN A 565 6.30 19.54 25.09
N SER A 566 6.59 19.35 26.36
CA SER A 566 7.39 20.27 27.16
C SER A 566 8.80 20.53 26.59
N LYS A 567 9.47 19.52 26.04
CA LYS A 567 10.81 19.69 25.43
C LYS A 567 10.78 20.61 24.22
N LEU A 568 9.78 20.42 23.37
CA LEU A 568 9.59 21.30 22.21
C LEU A 568 9.29 22.73 22.64
N LYS A 569 8.41 22.90 23.63
CA LYS A 569 8.09 24.23 24.19
C LYS A 569 9.32 24.94 24.75
N VAL A 570 10.20 24.25 25.45
CA VAL A 570 11.49 24.78 25.90
C VAL A 570 12.32 25.24 24.72
N THR A 571 12.52 24.38 23.70
CA THR A 571 13.31 24.72 22.51
C THR A 571 12.75 25.94 21.77
N ILE A 572 11.45 26.01 21.58
CA ILE A 572 10.80 27.15 20.94
C ILE A 572 10.93 28.43 21.76
N SER A 573 10.77 28.34 23.09
CA SER A 573 10.95 29.50 23.99
C SER A 573 12.39 29.99 23.99
N GLU A 574 13.37 29.10 24.03
CA GLU A 574 14.80 29.43 23.89
C GLU A 574 15.09 30.18 22.59
N GLU A 575 14.52 29.65 21.48
CA GLU A 575 14.69 30.25 20.14
C GLU A 575 14.05 31.63 20.06
N ILE A 576 12.82 31.79 20.51
CA ILE A 576 12.12 33.11 20.51
C ILE A 576 12.81 34.12 21.40
N LEU A 577 13.19 33.73 22.61
CA LEU A 577 13.81 34.63 23.57
C LEU A 577 15.28 34.96 23.24
N SER A 578 15.90 34.19 22.34
CA SER A 578 17.21 34.53 21.76
C SER A 578 17.16 35.75 20.85
N PHE A 579 15.98 36.08 20.33
CA PHE A 579 15.78 37.20 19.41
C PHE A 579 15.30 38.45 20.16
N ILE A 580 16.16 39.44 20.22
CA ILE A 580 15.88 40.74 20.89
C ILE A 580 15.23 41.68 19.88
N PRO A 581 14.07 42.25 20.20
CA PRO A 581 13.43 43.22 19.31
C PRO A 581 14.28 44.50 19.24
N ASN A 582 14.71 44.86 18.03
CA ASN A 582 15.47 46.09 17.76
C ASN A 582 14.56 47.11 17.15
N LYS A 583 13.89 47.93 18.00
CA LYS A 583 13.05 49.06 17.61
C LYS A 583 13.20 50.16 18.66
N ASN A 584 13.31 51.41 18.20
CA ASN A 584 13.43 52.58 19.08
C ASN A 584 12.08 52.95 19.70
N ASP A 585 11.53 52.06 20.51
CA ASP A 585 10.29 52.26 21.23
C ASP A 585 10.55 51.81 22.69
N GLU A 586 10.07 52.59 23.67
CA GLU A 586 10.25 52.32 25.07
C GLU A 586 9.92 50.88 25.49
N LYS A 587 8.80 50.35 24.93
CA LYS A 587 8.38 48.96 25.11
C LYS A 587 9.47 47.97 24.74
N PHE A 588 10.09 48.15 23.56
CA PHE A 588 11.06 47.19 23.05
C PHE A 588 12.43 47.31 23.70
N ILE A 589 12.79 48.54 24.14
CA ILE A 589 13.99 48.77 24.93
C ILE A 589 13.88 48.05 26.25
N GLU A 590 12.74 48.15 26.92
CA GLU A 590 12.51 47.45 28.21
C GLU A 590 12.49 45.93 28.04
N ILE A 591 11.75 45.41 27.03
CA ILE A 591 11.73 43.96 26.73
C ILE A 591 13.16 43.46 26.47
N SER A 592 13.93 44.19 25.68
CA SER A 592 15.31 43.81 25.35
C SER A 592 16.20 43.76 26.58
N LYS A 593 16.06 44.75 27.48
CA LYS A 593 16.82 44.78 28.76
C LYS A 593 16.47 43.53 29.61
N VAL A 594 15.20 43.26 29.80
CA VAL A 594 14.71 42.12 30.58
C VAL A 594 15.15 40.78 29.99
N LEU A 595 15.06 40.62 28.65
CA LEU A 595 15.50 39.39 28.00
C LEU A 595 17.03 39.16 28.10
N LYS A 596 17.83 40.23 27.96
CA LYS A 596 19.29 40.16 28.11
C LYS A 596 19.66 39.66 29.50
N GLU A 597 18.99 40.23 30.52
CA GLU A 597 19.21 39.84 31.93
C GLU A 597 18.79 38.38 32.17
N PHE A 598 17.60 37.98 31.76
CA PHE A 598 17.07 36.62 31.90
C PHE A 598 17.99 35.57 31.25
N ILE A 599 18.33 35.75 29.98
CA ILE A 599 19.14 34.79 29.23
C ILE A 599 20.53 34.62 29.83
N SER A 600 21.10 35.72 30.42
CA SER A 600 22.36 35.63 31.17
C SER A 600 22.24 34.66 32.35
N TYR A 601 21.19 34.79 33.18
CA TYR A 601 20.99 33.89 34.34
C TYR A 601 20.63 32.47 33.89
N TYR A 602 19.78 32.33 32.88
CA TYR A 602 19.37 31.07 32.29
C TYR A 602 20.57 30.23 31.83
N ASN A 603 21.47 30.85 31.06
CA ASN A 603 22.68 30.21 30.55
C ASN A 603 23.58 29.73 31.70
N GLN A 604 23.76 30.52 32.75
CA GLN A 604 24.60 30.16 33.90
C GLN A 604 23.97 29.03 34.75
N ILE A 605 22.66 29.07 34.92
CA ILE A 605 21.98 28.06 35.75
C ILE A 605 21.89 26.71 35.01
N LEU A 606 21.56 26.69 33.75
CA LEU A 606 21.34 25.43 33.03
C LEU A 606 22.51 24.99 32.13
N GLY A 607 23.63 25.76 32.16
CA GLY A 607 24.80 25.42 31.33
C GLY A 607 24.56 25.56 29.84
N LYS A 608 23.62 26.44 29.46
CA LYS A 608 23.27 26.71 28.06
C LYS A 608 24.16 27.79 27.46
N ASN A 609 24.18 27.91 26.13
CA ASN A 609 24.91 28.95 25.43
C ASN A 609 24.01 29.62 24.38
N ILE A 610 22.93 30.23 24.87
CA ILE A 610 22.02 30.98 23.98
C ILE A 610 22.65 32.32 23.68
N ILE A 611 22.89 32.54 22.37
CA ILE A 611 23.44 33.80 21.83
C ILE A 611 22.30 34.70 21.41
N LEU A 612 22.29 35.91 21.91
CA LEU A 612 21.25 36.88 21.60
C LEU A 612 21.49 37.54 20.22
N LYS A 613 20.44 37.63 19.45
CA LYS A 613 20.41 38.20 18.10
C LYS A 613 19.38 39.33 18.05
N GLU A 614 19.77 40.48 17.53
CA GLU A 614 18.84 41.58 17.32
C GLU A 614 18.00 41.37 16.05
N THR A 615 16.69 41.60 16.15
CA THR A 615 15.78 41.47 15.03
C THR A 615 14.69 42.54 15.04
N LYS A 616 14.27 42.98 13.84
CA LYS A 616 13.05 43.77 13.66
C LYS A 616 11.81 42.91 13.39
N ALA A 617 11.99 41.61 13.28
CA ALA A 617 11.00 40.71 12.74
C ALA A 617 9.95 40.23 13.77
N MET A 618 10.25 40.29 15.04
CA MET A 618 9.43 39.67 16.10
C MET A 618 8.75 40.66 17.07
N THR A 619 8.53 41.87 16.63
CA THR A 619 8.01 42.97 17.47
C THR A 619 6.57 42.73 18.02
N GLU A 620 5.81 41.85 17.42
CA GLU A 620 4.40 41.61 17.78
C GLU A 620 4.16 40.36 18.62
N LEU A 621 5.22 39.56 18.85
CA LEU A 621 5.13 38.36 19.69
C LEU A 621 4.88 38.70 21.15
N ASN A 622 4.08 37.87 21.79
CA ASN A 622 3.90 37.93 23.24
C ASN A 622 5.07 37.27 23.98
N TYR A 623 6.16 38.00 24.10
CA TYR A 623 7.36 37.52 24.81
C TYR A 623 7.07 37.05 26.22
N GLY A 624 6.10 37.66 26.92
CA GLY A 624 5.70 37.29 28.27
C GLY A 624 5.21 35.85 28.38
N MET A 625 4.50 35.34 27.36
CA MET A 625 4.03 33.95 27.35
C MET A 625 5.20 32.95 27.33
N PHE A 626 6.16 33.15 26.45
CA PHE A 626 7.32 32.28 26.31
C PHE A 626 8.26 32.40 27.52
N LEU A 627 8.42 33.62 28.02
CA LEU A 627 9.19 33.87 29.23
C LEU A 627 8.59 33.17 30.45
N ASN A 628 7.28 33.25 30.64
CA ASN A 628 6.57 32.57 31.74
C ASN A 628 6.77 31.03 31.64
N PHE A 629 6.67 30.47 30.44
CA PHE A 629 6.88 29.05 30.27
C PHE A 629 8.30 28.62 30.62
N ILE A 630 9.32 29.28 30.04
CA ILE A 630 10.71 28.89 30.26
C ILE A 630 11.16 29.19 31.65
N LEU A 631 10.67 30.25 32.29
CA LEU A 631 10.92 30.53 33.68
C LEU A 631 10.35 29.44 34.58
N LYS A 632 9.13 29.00 34.34
CA LYS A 632 8.53 27.87 35.06
C LYS A 632 9.34 26.60 34.89
N ASP A 633 9.74 26.28 33.66
CA ASP A 633 10.61 25.13 33.36
C ASP A 633 11.96 25.23 34.05
N THR A 634 12.56 26.43 34.07
CA THR A 634 13.83 26.69 34.76
C THR A 634 13.71 26.42 36.26
N LEU A 635 12.65 26.90 36.92
CA LEU A 635 12.43 26.65 38.34
C LEU A 635 12.20 25.18 38.65
N ASN A 636 11.47 24.44 37.77
CA ASN A 636 11.31 22.98 37.87
C ASN A 636 12.67 22.25 37.73
N ASN A 637 13.49 22.69 36.79
CA ASN A 637 14.82 22.12 36.58
C ASN A 637 15.72 22.38 37.83
N ILE A 638 15.70 23.60 38.43
CA ILE A 638 16.40 23.91 39.66
C ILE A 638 15.89 23.01 40.80
N GLU A 639 14.58 22.82 40.92
CA GLU A 639 13.99 21.96 41.96
C GLU A 639 14.41 20.50 41.81
N SER A 640 14.70 20.01 40.59
CA SER A 640 15.14 18.65 40.30
C SER A 640 16.68 18.46 40.42
N MET A 641 17.45 19.52 40.53
CA MET A 641 18.90 19.45 40.64
C MET A 641 19.34 18.81 41.97
N SER A 642 20.48 18.14 41.94
CA SER A 642 21.15 17.69 43.20
C SER A 642 21.58 18.87 44.05
N ILE A 643 21.70 18.66 45.38
CA ILE A 643 22.13 19.69 46.30
C ILE A 643 23.49 20.29 45.92
N ASN A 644 24.42 19.46 45.44
CA ASN A 644 25.74 19.90 45.00
C ASN A 644 25.68 20.83 43.79
N GLU A 645 24.81 20.52 42.83
CA GLU A 645 24.60 21.38 41.65
C GLU A 645 23.98 22.72 42.04
N ILE A 646 23.00 22.71 42.95
CA ILE A 646 22.37 23.94 43.46
C ILE A 646 23.39 24.81 44.19
N LEU A 647 24.24 24.21 44.99
CA LEU A 647 25.30 24.93 45.72
C LEU A 647 26.35 25.55 44.79
N LEU A 648 26.69 24.87 43.69
CA LEU A 648 27.57 25.43 42.66
C LEU A 648 26.94 26.66 41.94
N LYS A 649 25.62 26.73 41.89
CA LYS A 649 24.87 27.79 41.21
C LYS A 649 24.22 28.79 42.16
N LYS A 650 24.58 28.74 43.45
CA LYS A 650 23.97 29.55 44.50
C LYS A 650 24.01 31.06 44.29
N GLU A 651 24.89 31.57 43.41
CA GLU A 651 24.97 32.99 43.06
C GLU A 651 23.93 33.43 42.02
N TYR A 652 23.48 32.51 41.17
CA TYR A 652 22.55 32.82 40.04
C TYR A 652 21.12 32.48 40.39
N ILE A 653 20.86 31.48 41.23
CA ILE A 653 19.49 31.07 41.57
C ILE A 653 18.73 32.22 42.31
N PRO A 654 19.30 32.93 43.30
CA PRO A 654 18.57 34.06 43.86
C PRO A 654 18.33 35.22 42.89
N LYS A 655 19.20 35.37 41.88
CA LYS A 655 19.00 36.39 40.84
C LYS A 655 17.79 36.07 39.95
N ILE A 656 17.58 34.80 39.58
CA ILE A 656 16.38 34.43 38.80
C ILE A 656 15.10 34.50 39.64
N ILE A 657 15.19 34.23 40.92
CA ILE A 657 14.06 34.43 41.86
C ILE A 657 13.69 35.91 41.92
N LYS A 658 14.66 36.78 42.15
CA LYS A 658 14.51 38.23 42.19
C LYS A 658 13.96 38.74 40.85
N PHE A 659 14.53 38.25 39.73
CA PHE A 659 14.07 38.54 38.39
C PHE A 659 12.56 38.24 38.22
N SER A 660 12.10 37.07 38.66
CA SER A 660 10.68 36.74 38.63
C SER A 660 9.83 37.76 39.37
N TRP A 661 10.21 38.20 40.53
CA TRP A 661 9.49 39.22 41.32
C TRP A 661 9.54 40.62 40.69
N VAL A 662 10.69 41.02 40.15
CA VAL A 662 10.84 42.31 39.43
C VAL A 662 9.92 42.37 38.21
N CYS A 663 9.76 41.27 37.48
CA CYS A 663 8.99 41.22 36.28
C CYS A 663 7.49 40.98 36.50
N GLN A 664 7.01 40.62 37.68
CA GLN A 664 5.59 40.48 38.00
C GLN A 664 4.74 41.74 37.67
N PRO A 665 5.13 42.92 38.10
CA PRO A 665 4.43 44.16 37.82
C PRO A 665 4.74 44.72 36.40
N ASN A 666 5.59 44.07 35.61
CA ASN A 666 6.02 44.59 34.31
C ASN A 666 4.85 44.71 33.35
N LYS A 667 4.65 45.91 32.84
CA LYS A 667 3.53 46.26 31.95
C LYS A 667 3.53 45.47 30.65
N TYR A 668 4.69 45.07 30.14
CA TYR A 668 4.87 44.50 28.82
C TYR A 668 5.06 42.97 28.83
N LEU A 669 5.62 42.42 29.91
CA LEU A 669 5.97 40.99 29.97
C LEU A 669 5.06 40.16 30.88
N LYS A 670 4.41 40.77 31.88
CA LYS A 670 3.45 40.15 32.83
C LYS A 670 3.90 38.73 33.27
N VAL A 671 5.00 38.65 34.03
CA VAL A 671 5.47 37.38 34.58
C VAL A 671 4.52 36.93 35.68
N LEU A 672 3.95 35.74 35.54
CA LEU A 672 2.97 35.17 36.47
C LEU A 672 3.54 34.04 37.31
N VAL A 673 4.79 33.67 37.08
CA VAL A 673 5.43 32.57 37.77
C VAL A 673 5.87 33.02 39.16
N ASP A 674 5.37 32.36 40.21
CA ASP A 674 5.76 32.61 41.59
C ASP A 674 6.81 31.61 42.06
N PRO A 675 8.07 32.03 42.27
CA PRO A 675 9.13 31.15 42.71
C PRO A 675 8.92 30.58 44.09
N THR A 676 8.01 31.15 44.90
CA THR A 676 7.72 30.62 46.24
C THR A 676 7.08 29.25 46.25
N LEU A 677 6.50 28.84 45.11
CA LEU A 677 5.86 27.54 44.94
C LEU A 677 6.85 26.36 44.75
N TYR A 678 8.12 26.69 44.51
CA TYR A 678 9.15 25.71 44.18
C TYR A 678 10.11 25.47 45.35
N LYS A 679 10.67 24.25 45.46
CA LYS A 679 11.66 23.86 46.44
C LYS A 679 13.06 24.27 45.96
N ILE A 680 13.37 25.55 45.96
CA ILE A 680 14.60 26.14 45.37
C ILE A 680 15.33 27.09 46.28
N PHE A 681 14.86 27.31 47.54
CA PHE A 681 15.46 28.20 48.47
C PHE A 681 16.52 27.47 49.31
N ILE A 682 17.70 28.04 49.45
CA ILE A 682 18.78 27.46 50.20
C ILE A 682 18.83 28.10 51.60
N ASN A 683 18.83 27.27 52.61
CA ASN A 683 18.95 27.70 53.99
C ASN A 683 20.41 27.75 54.47
N GLN A 684 20.65 28.22 55.69
CA GLN A 684 22.02 28.30 56.34
C GLN A 684 22.65 26.93 56.56
N SER A 685 21.86 25.83 56.56
CA SER A 685 22.36 24.46 56.66
C SER A 685 22.68 23.87 55.27
N ASN A 686 22.67 24.67 54.20
CA ASN A 686 22.86 24.24 52.79
C ASN A 686 21.84 23.20 52.35
N LYS A 687 20.66 23.16 52.94
CA LYS A 687 19.55 22.34 52.46
C LYS A 687 18.63 23.16 51.58
N VAL A 688 18.04 22.52 50.56
CA VAL A 688 17.08 23.16 49.67
C VAL A 688 15.68 22.94 50.21
N THR A 689 14.93 24.02 50.33
CA THR A 689 13.60 23.99 50.95
C THR A 689 12.58 24.74 50.12
N LYS A 690 11.27 24.45 50.37
CA LYS A 690 10.15 25.14 49.74
C LYS A 690 9.71 26.33 50.59
N PHE A 691 9.46 27.47 49.93
CA PHE A 691 9.09 28.71 50.61
C PHE A 691 7.74 28.64 51.36
N ALA A 692 6.78 27.92 50.83
CA ALA A 692 5.37 28.06 51.22
C ALA A 692 4.83 26.99 52.17
N ASN A 693 5.65 26.22 52.91
CA ASN A 693 5.08 25.28 53.86
C ASN A 693 4.87 25.98 55.21
N ILE A 694 3.63 26.04 55.70
CA ILE A 694 3.22 26.74 56.92
C ILE A 694 4.07 26.38 58.15
N ASN A 695 4.71 25.18 58.15
CA ASN A 695 5.56 24.68 59.25
C ASN A 695 7.05 24.94 59.03
N TYR A 696 7.47 25.44 57.86
CA TYR A 696 8.89 25.66 57.50
C TYR A 696 9.04 26.99 56.76
N ALA A 697 8.62 28.06 57.38
CA ALA A 697 8.77 29.39 56.77
C ALA A 697 10.28 29.77 56.75
N HIS A 698 10.72 30.21 55.56
CA HIS A 698 12.05 30.78 55.44
C HIS A 698 12.07 32.15 56.06
N TYR A 699 12.89 32.28 57.08
CA TYR A 699 13.15 33.53 57.74
C TYR A 699 14.30 34.25 57.06
N PHE A 700 14.15 35.55 56.93
CA PHE A 700 15.26 36.40 56.57
C PHE A 700 16.35 36.38 57.70
N PRO A 701 17.66 36.31 57.34
CA PRO A 701 18.71 36.35 58.36
C PRO A 701 18.61 37.66 59.15
N THR A 702 18.60 37.54 60.40
CA THR A 702 18.67 38.74 61.32
C THR A 702 20.04 39.37 61.27
N ASP A 703 20.09 40.68 61.34
CA ASP A 703 21.40 41.40 61.55
C ASP A 703 22.09 41.10 62.88
N ALA A 704 21.52 40.23 63.72
CA ALA A 704 22.01 39.79 64.97
C ALA A 704 22.33 38.28 64.99
N PRO A 705 23.47 37.86 64.43
CA PRO A 705 23.86 36.45 64.37
C PRO A 705 24.07 35.86 65.77
N GLU A 706 24.27 36.70 66.72
CA GLU A 706 24.44 36.32 68.12
C GLU A 706 23.21 35.70 68.76
N ILE A 707 21.99 36.13 68.31
CA ILE A 707 20.74 35.56 68.79
C ILE A 707 20.60 34.10 68.28
N VAL A 708 20.99 33.86 67.05
CA VAL A 708 21.00 32.50 66.49
C VAL A 708 21.96 31.61 67.26
N GLN A 709 23.14 32.13 67.59
CA GLN A 709 24.09 31.38 68.35
C GLN A 709 23.61 31.08 69.81
N ILE A 710 22.88 32.01 70.40
CA ILE A 710 22.29 31.81 71.76
C ILE A 710 21.28 30.67 71.71
N LEU A 711 20.40 30.67 70.72
CA LEU A 711 19.38 29.63 70.50
C LEU A 711 20.03 28.26 70.26
N GLU A 712 21.12 28.20 69.52
CA GLU A 712 21.88 26.97 69.26
C GLU A 712 22.55 26.43 70.50
N LEU A 713 23.20 27.29 71.29
CA LEU A 713 23.90 26.92 72.47
C LEU A 713 23.03 26.52 73.67
N SER A 714 21.76 26.99 73.63
CA SER A 714 20.82 26.70 74.71
C SER A 714 20.17 25.33 74.60
N GLU A 715 20.50 24.55 73.58
CA GLU A 715 19.74 23.30 73.21
C GLU A 715 18.20 23.51 73.10
N LEU A 716 17.78 24.76 73.04
CA LEU A 716 16.42 25.18 72.85
C LEU A 716 16.02 24.98 71.39
N GLN A 717 16.34 23.84 70.81
CA GLN A 717 15.88 23.48 69.58
C GLN A 717 14.43 22.98 69.74
N PRO A 718 13.48 23.53 69.01
CA PRO A 718 12.15 22.90 68.87
C PRO A 718 12.36 21.47 68.41
N ILE A 719 11.68 20.53 69.03
CA ILE A 719 11.87 19.08 68.81
C ILE A 719 11.85 18.72 67.31
N ASN A 720 11.38 19.62 66.39
CA ASN A 720 11.27 19.45 64.96
C ASN A 720 11.86 20.62 64.11
N LEU A 721 12.58 21.59 64.69
CA LEU A 721 13.05 22.76 63.92
C LEU A 721 14.53 23.05 64.22
N ASP A 722 15.38 22.65 63.28
CA ASP A 722 16.74 23.18 63.18
C ASP A 722 16.67 24.61 62.63
N PHE A 723 16.98 25.64 63.48
CA PHE A 723 16.85 27.04 63.05
C PHE A 723 17.63 27.36 61.76
N LYS A 724 18.80 26.73 61.56
CA LYS A 724 19.59 26.92 60.37
C LYS A 724 18.86 26.42 59.15
N GLN A 725 17.93 25.46 59.29
CA GLN A 725 17.12 24.95 58.20
C GLN A 725 16.01 25.92 57.78
N ASN A 726 15.66 26.89 58.65
CA ASN A 726 14.59 27.84 58.40
C ASN A 726 15.09 29.25 58.07
N ILE A 727 16.37 29.48 58.10
CA ILE A 727 16.97 30.79 57.83
C ILE A 727 17.61 30.74 56.44
N LEU A 728 17.30 31.72 55.62
CA LEU A 728 17.84 31.86 54.27
C LEU A 728 19.39 32.02 54.36
N CYS A 729 20.10 31.36 53.44
CA CYS A 729 21.55 31.56 53.37
C CYS A 729 21.89 33.00 52.98
N LYS A 730 23.07 33.53 53.42
CA LYS A 730 23.43 34.92 53.22
C LYS A 730 23.40 35.36 51.77
N CYS A 731 23.89 34.56 50.82
CA CYS A 731 23.91 34.93 49.42
C CYS A 731 22.50 35.11 48.83
N PHE A 732 21.52 34.31 49.25
CA PHE A 732 20.13 34.52 48.88
C PHE A 732 19.54 35.80 49.50
N ALA A 733 19.78 35.98 50.80
CA ALA A 733 19.26 37.11 51.53
C ALA A 733 19.78 38.45 51.00
N ASP A 734 21.05 38.53 50.68
CA ASP A 734 21.68 39.74 50.14
C ASP A 734 21.08 40.11 48.77
N GLU A 735 20.78 39.14 47.90
CA GLU A 735 20.23 39.41 46.60
C GLU A 735 18.73 39.79 46.62
N VAL A 736 17.96 39.19 47.55
CA VAL A 736 16.50 39.42 47.63
C VAL A 736 16.07 40.39 48.74
N LYS A 737 17.02 41.14 49.30
CA LYS A 737 16.81 42.05 50.46
C LYS A 737 15.68 43.06 50.24
N ASP A 738 15.51 43.54 48.98
CA ASP A 738 14.45 44.51 48.65
C ASP A 738 13.05 43.89 48.71
N TYR A 739 12.97 42.55 48.70
CA TYR A 739 11.74 41.75 48.76
C TYR A 739 11.59 41.06 50.12
N LYS A 740 12.32 41.53 51.19
CA LYS A 740 12.24 40.94 52.52
C LYS A 740 10.80 40.87 53.05
N TYR A 741 9.89 41.76 52.63
CA TYR A 741 8.49 41.74 52.99
C TYR A 741 7.70 40.50 52.49
N LYS A 742 8.24 39.76 51.52
CA LYS A 742 7.66 38.49 51.08
C LYS A 742 7.97 37.32 52.01
N PHE A 743 8.93 37.50 52.88
CA PHE A 743 9.35 36.50 53.85
C PHE A 743 8.68 36.74 55.24
N ASN A 744 8.42 35.69 56.00
CA ASN A 744 7.80 35.77 57.30
C ASN A 744 8.82 36.32 58.35
N GLN A 745 8.77 37.59 58.63
CA GLN A 745 9.62 38.18 59.65
C GLN A 745 9.15 37.92 61.08
N LEU A 746 7.84 37.77 61.28
CA LEU A 746 7.22 37.60 62.58
C LEU A 746 7.33 36.22 63.25
N LYS A 747 7.63 35.22 62.51
CA LYS A 747 7.63 33.82 62.99
C LYS A 747 8.88 33.48 63.82
N LEU A 748 9.99 34.10 63.54
CA LEU A 748 11.19 33.91 64.39
C LEU A 748 10.92 34.39 65.80
N GLU A 749 10.28 35.55 65.92
CA GLU A 749 9.87 36.11 67.18
C GLU A 749 8.88 35.20 67.93
N GLN A 750 7.89 34.66 67.24
CA GLN A 750 6.93 33.71 67.81
C GLN A 750 7.60 32.39 68.25
N ILE A 751 8.55 31.89 67.48
CA ILE A 751 9.27 30.65 67.82
C ILE A 751 10.16 30.90 69.01
N CYS A 752 10.90 32.01 69.01
CA CYS A 752 11.72 32.39 70.15
C CYS A 752 10.88 32.57 71.39
N LYS A 753 9.75 33.26 71.30
CA LYS A 753 8.85 33.47 72.42
C LYS A 753 8.28 32.16 72.94
N ASN A 754 7.70 31.35 72.17
CA ASN A 754 7.04 30.15 72.66
C ASN A 754 8.02 29.07 73.15
N GLU A 755 9.14 28.86 72.48
CA GLU A 755 10.05 27.81 72.78
C GLU A 755 10.99 28.19 73.92
N ILE A 756 11.40 29.45 73.96
CA ILE A 756 12.20 29.96 75.10
C ILE A 756 11.34 29.98 76.37
N ASP A 757 10.10 30.46 76.30
CA ASP A 757 9.17 30.46 77.41
C ASP A 757 8.92 29.05 77.95
N TYR A 758 8.60 28.13 77.02
CA TYR A 758 8.32 26.75 77.42
C TYR A 758 9.49 26.08 78.10
N LYS A 759 10.71 26.19 77.55
CA LYS A 759 11.89 25.57 78.05
C LYS A 759 12.36 26.22 79.40
N LEU A 760 12.14 27.48 79.50
CA LEU A 760 12.47 28.19 80.77
C LEU A 760 11.44 27.90 81.90
N VAL A 761 10.15 27.73 81.52
CA VAL A 761 9.14 27.31 82.51
C VAL A 761 9.36 25.86 82.89
N GLU A 762 9.67 24.99 81.97
CA GLU A 762 9.96 23.58 82.22
C GLU A 762 11.21 23.46 83.14
N TYR A 763 12.24 24.27 82.91
CA TYR A 763 13.42 24.31 83.70
C TYR A 763 13.11 24.83 85.13
N TYR A 764 12.28 25.87 85.23
CA TYR A 764 11.86 26.42 86.52
C TYR A 764 11.03 25.42 87.32
N GLU A 765 10.07 24.76 86.71
CA GLU A 765 9.24 23.75 87.35
C GLU A 765 10.05 22.54 87.82
N GLN A 766 11.00 22.06 87.01
CA GLN A 766 11.89 20.96 87.41
C GLN A 766 12.83 21.34 88.54
N ASN A 767 13.21 22.58 88.62
CA ASN A 767 14.15 23.07 89.67
C ASN A 767 13.46 23.45 90.99
N LYS A 768 12.20 23.81 90.97
CA LYS A 768 11.37 24.12 92.11
C LYS A 768 11.28 22.96 93.11
N ASN A 769 11.43 21.71 92.58
CA ASN A 769 11.38 20.50 93.42
C ASN A 769 12.78 19.92 93.84
N GLY A 770 13.87 20.59 93.60
CA GLY A 770 15.20 20.24 94.12
C GLY A 770 15.94 19.12 93.40
N ASN A 771 15.47 18.63 92.27
CA ASN A 771 16.15 17.58 91.50
C ASN A 771 16.74 18.14 90.16
N LEU A 772 17.90 18.78 90.34
CA LEU A 772 18.71 19.30 89.24
C LEU A 772 19.63 18.23 88.62
N LEU A 773 19.36 17.86 87.33
CA LEU A 773 20.32 17.14 86.55
C LEU A 773 21.40 18.13 86.04
N GLU A 774 22.65 17.93 86.35
CA GLU A 774 23.82 18.76 86.03
C GLU A 774 23.91 19.18 84.53
N LYS A 775 23.49 18.39 83.63
CA LYS A 775 23.53 18.71 82.18
C LYS A 775 22.65 19.87 81.77
N LYS A 776 21.46 20.04 82.33
CA LYS A 776 20.57 21.14 82.02
C LYS A 776 21.06 22.50 82.54
N HIS A 777 21.83 22.48 83.62
CA HIS A 777 22.47 23.66 84.13
C HIS A 777 23.56 24.22 83.22
N GLU A 778 24.28 23.36 82.55
CA GLU A 778 25.34 23.75 81.61
C GLU A 778 24.83 24.46 80.40
N SER A 779 23.76 24.01 79.84
CA SER A 779 23.11 24.64 78.65
C SER A 779 22.63 26.05 78.99
N PHE A 780 22.05 26.23 80.21
CA PHE A 780 21.56 27.53 80.58
C PHE A 780 22.71 28.48 80.93
N ARG A 781 23.76 27.98 81.51
CA ARG A 781 25.02 28.75 81.75
C ARG A 781 25.61 29.23 80.42
N ARG A 782 25.63 28.39 79.39
CA ARG A 782 26.15 28.76 78.07
C ARG A 782 25.34 29.88 77.44
N VAL A 783 24.03 29.82 77.53
CA VAL A 783 23.12 30.89 77.05
C VAL A 783 23.44 32.20 77.79
N PHE A 784 23.56 32.13 79.10
CA PHE A 784 23.85 33.29 79.95
C PHE A 784 25.20 33.90 79.68
N PHE A 785 26.21 33.08 79.49
CA PHE A 785 27.53 33.57 79.11
C PHE A 785 27.53 34.26 77.78
N LYS A 786 26.88 33.74 76.86
CA LYS A 786 26.76 34.32 75.47
C LYS A 786 25.97 35.64 75.51
N LEU A 787 24.85 35.68 76.20
CA LEU A 787 24.14 36.93 76.50
C LEU A 787 24.97 37.99 77.06
N ASN A 788 25.82 37.62 78.07
CA ASN A 788 26.72 38.54 78.75
C ASN A 788 27.81 39.05 77.78
N GLU A 789 28.32 38.24 76.86
CA GLU A 789 29.26 38.69 75.83
C GLU A 789 28.62 39.70 74.89
N ILE A 790 27.40 39.43 74.48
CA ILE A 790 26.61 40.32 73.59
C ILE A 790 26.35 41.67 74.32
N LEU A 791 25.93 41.59 75.53
CA LEU A 791 25.70 42.79 76.35
C LEU A 791 27.00 43.57 76.63
N LYS A 792 28.15 42.91 76.72
CA LYS A 792 29.45 43.58 76.85
C LYS A 792 29.89 44.29 75.61
N SER A 793 29.57 43.69 74.39
CA SER A 793 29.99 44.22 73.10
C SER A 793 29.14 45.40 72.66
N SER A 794 27.94 45.58 73.16
CA SER A 794 27.01 46.66 72.79
C SER A 794 26.63 47.55 73.90
N PRO A 795 27.22 48.76 74.01
CA PRO A 795 26.86 49.75 75.02
C PRO A 795 25.40 50.12 75.05
N TYR A 796 24.78 50.15 73.94
CA TYR A 796 23.36 50.44 73.72
C TYR A 796 22.44 49.40 74.37
N LEU A 797 22.71 48.12 74.15
CA LEU A 797 21.98 47.02 74.82
C LEU A 797 22.16 47.00 76.31
N LYS A 798 23.31 47.37 76.83
CA LYS A 798 23.57 47.51 78.25
C LYS A 798 22.64 48.54 78.87
N GLN A 799 22.46 49.65 78.21
CA GLN A 799 21.61 50.77 78.70
C GLN A 799 20.10 50.39 78.58
N ARG A 800 19.69 49.69 77.59
CA ARG A 800 18.28 49.37 77.39
C ARG A 800 17.82 48.15 78.21
N PHE A 801 18.75 47.21 78.56
CA PHE A 801 18.39 46.02 79.29
C PHE A 801 19.28 45.87 80.54
N PRO A 802 19.20 46.82 81.51
CA PRO A 802 20.11 46.84 82.64
C PRO A 802 19.89 45.66 83.59
N ARG A 803 18.73 45.06 83.64
CA ARG A 803 18.45 43.86 84.48
C ARG A 803 19.26 42.64 84.03
N LEU A 804 19.41 42.43 82.73
CA LEU A 804 20.21 41.31 82.20
C LEU A 804 21.68 41.38 82.71
N ILE A 805 22.24 42.56 82.99
CA ILE A 805 23.51 42.76 83.53
C ILE A 805 23.51 42.48 85.03
N ARG A 806 22.49 42.79 85.77
CA ARG A 806 22.36 42.53 87.19
C ARG A 806 22.34 41.05 87.51
N TYR A 807 21.68 40.23 86.72
CA TYR A 807 21.61 38.78 86.91
C TYR A 807 22.95 38.06 86.63
N ARG A 808 23.91 38.73 86.03
CA ARG A 808 25.21 38.19 85.67
C ARG A 808 25.97 37.53 86.85
N GLY A 809 25.92 38.12 88.09
CA GLY A 809 26.56 37.58 89.28
C GLY A 809 25.69 36.51 89.96
N ALA A 810 24.40 36.70 89.97
CA ALA A 810 23.48 35.83 90.74
C ALA A 810 23.32 34.46 90.07
N ILE A 811 23.22 34.42 88.77
CA ILE A 811 23.02 33.15 87.96
C ILE A 811 24.30 32.28 88.05
N ALA A 812 25.46 32.86 88.31
CA ALA A 812 26.71 32.09 88.48
C ALA A 812 26.79 31.35 89.85
N LEU A 813 25.99 31.72 90.79
CA LEU A 813 26.16 31.23 92.21
C LEU A 813 24.95 30.46 92.71
N SER A 814 23.73 30.84 92.49
CA SER A 814 22.53 30.10 92.89
C SER A 814 21.37 30.46 92.04
N PHE A 815 20.85 29.48 91.32
CA PHE A 815 19.71 29.65 90.48
C PHE A 815 18.36 29.55 91.19
N LEU A 816 18.39 29.47 92.49
CA LEU A 816 17.36 28.79 93.22
C LEU A 816 16.38 29.64 93.99
N ASP A 817 16.68 30.97 94.19
CA ASP A 817 15.86 31.70 95.18
C ASP A 817 14.96 32.83 94.63
N VAL A 818 14.77 32.94 93.29
CA VAL A 818 14.07 34.12 92.76
C VAL A 818 13.12 33.77 91.70
N SER A 819 11.91 33.25 92.00
CA SER A 819 10.84 32.98 91.10
C SER A 819 10.32 34.22 90.35
N ASN A 820 10.20 35.35 90.95
CA ASN A 820 9.74 36.59 90.30
C ASN A 820 10.83 37.20 89.38
N ASP A 821 12.07 37.07 89.77
CA ASP A 821 13.20 37.60 88.99
C ASP A 821 13.41 36.76 87.67
N MET A 822 13.05 35.48 87.67
CA MET A 822 13.13 34.68 86.51
C MET A 822 12.12 35.06 85.45
N GLU A 823 10.91 35.40 85.86
CA GLU A 823 9.91 35.88 84.94
C GLU A 823 10.28 37.21 84.25
N GLU A 824 10.87 38.12 85.08
CA GLU A 824 11.36 39.39 84.55
C GLU A 824 12.63 39.19 83.71
N PHE A 825 13.48 38.20 83.96
CA PHE A 825 14.60 37.85 83.17
C PHE A 825 14.24 37.26 81.82
N ILE A 826 13.23 36.36 81.80
CA ILE A 826 12.66 35.81 80.61
C ILE A 826 12.07 36.95 79.78
N GLU A 827 11.33 37.85 80.36
CA GLU A 827 10.72 38.97 79.69
C GLU A 827 11.76 39.92 79.06
N ASP A 828 12.83 40.18 79.74
CA ASP A 828 13.92 41.03 79.24
C ASP A 828 14.68 40.30 78.07
N ILE A 829 14.88 38.99 78.13
CA ILE A 829 15.40 38.22 76.96
C ILE A 829 14.45 38.34 75.76
N LYS A 830 13.17 38.16 75.99
CA LYS A 830 12.14 38.30 74.91
C LYS A 830 12.20 39.72 74.36
N ARG A 831 12.25 40.74 75.16
CA ARG A 831 12.36 42.14 74.71
C ARG A 831 13.62 42.38 73.87
N MET A 832 14.74 41.82 74.27
CA MET A 832 16.00 41.95 73.61
C MET A 832 15.98 41.22 72.21
N VAL A 833 15.44 40.04 72.22
CA VAL A 833 15.26 39.28 70.94
C VAL A 833 14.36 40.03 69.98
N ASN A 834 13.19 40.53 70.49
CA ASN A 834 12.28 41.31 69.68
C ASN A 834 12.95 42.61 69.19
N TYR A 835 13.66 43.32 70.03
CA TYR A 835 14.39 44.53 69.65
C TYR A 835 15.36 44.27 68.49
N LYS A 836 16.15 43.17 68.57
CA LYS A 836 17.12 42.80 67.51
C LYS A 836 16.48 42.26 66.26
N LEU A 837 15.24 41.80 66.27
CA LEU A 837 14.48 41.36 65.10
C LEU A 837 13.75 42.46 64.37
N THR A 838 13.48 43.59 65.06
CA THR A 838 12.73 44.73 64.49
C THR A 838 13.64 45.81 63.85
N ASP A 839 14.90 45.89 64.27
CA ASP A 839 15.95 46.71 63.64
C ASP A 839 16.62 45.94 62.54
#